data_b98986702ea1cf4c0a2a1a7b4cbf8d7f
#
_entry.id   b98986702ea1cf4c0a2a1a7b4cbf8d7f
#
_cell.length_a   1.000
_cell.length_b   1.000
_cell.length_c   1.000
_cell.angle_alpha   90.00
_cell.angle_beta   90.00
_cell.angle_gamma   90.00
#
_symmetry.space_group_name_H-M   'P 1'
#
loop_
_entity.id
_entity.type
_entity.pdbx_description
1 polymer ?
#
loop_
_entity_poly.entity_id
_entity_poly.type
_entity_poly.pdbx_seq_one_letter_code
_entity_poly.pdbx_strand_id
1 'polypeptide(L)'
;IWYHLIKMYLAAILFYLALTKLGIKQKIAVYGALCYVYSATFIVRSFWASYALEFVLFALLLYALECYFQDNNWLLLVVAIVLLGSQLQLYYMVVYSVAMLCYALLRNYLVTNYHGKKFWKYIGCCASIMLISIIILAYRLIPEIMSTFSSSRVASVSTQVGSSAKWENLLLFAKPDRLIASFNSFFAISLEGAIGNTTFCPDALDGPLFYVGILVLLLLPQCVKLLKNKGKKVWLGLFTFIVVYCMIPAVSYLCNLGADEDYFKLSTMWMIAFLIFSAAYVLDKMAREKGHIDKKLLCITYAVIMVTFIGLNLEIGEFKSRLNMIMFGKVIIYLSVWSLFLLACNKVKNKRIVSCMFMIIACSEIYFFIHPTMVVAENLADGLKYVVDTEENQKLIDEIKEKEQDDFYRIYFRDQRMVDYNTESVLYNFNSMGYGGQSVKSGYVNFLKAIEAESTYRPVWKRSNGFLSRYMIDSLASVKYAVLDKKETPPRGFEKISENEKYNIYRNNYSMPLGVAIDKIISTEDFEKLSIRQKDVALLNSIVSDETQENNLTQYQNELNVEVKKISPEKMYLEGITLDKKNDMYEMQCESDDLNCIYLQTKDMQWMEGNEYIVSFKFYSPTENSIFIQWNEGDSWKQKIIAVAEGMNDVNYTIDYKNMNTLLMYFQKGTYQIGNLHYESCSEEKIDEVYK
;
A
#
# COMPACT_ATOMS: atom_id res chain seq x y z
N ILE A 1 -8.69 21.34 1.60
CA ILE A 1 -7.93 22.06 2.65
C ILE A 1 -8.77 22.16 3.92
N TRP A 2 -9.95 22.80 3.95
CA TRP A 2 -10.78 22.98 5.15
C TRP A 2 -11.12 21.70 5.88
N TYR A 3 -11.41 20.62 5.16
CA TYR A 3 -11.71 19.32 5.74
C TYR A 3 -10.55 18.74 6.56
N HIS A 4 -9.30 18.89 6.09
CA HIS A 4 -8.11 18.46 6.85
C HIS A 4 -7.86 19.34 8.06
N LEU A 5 -7.99 20.65 7.92
CA LEU A 5 -7.84 21.58 9.06
C LEU A 5 -8.84 21.26 10.18
N ILE A 6 -10.11 20.99 9.83
CA ILE A 6 -11.14 20.61 10.80
C ILE A 6 -10.76 19.30 11.51
N LYS A 7 -10.29 18.29 10.78
CA LYS A 7 -9.83 17.02 11.39
C LYS A 7 -8.65 17.23 12.35
N MET A 8 -7.64 17.99 11.94
CA MET A 8 -6.51 18.32 12.80
C MET A 8 -6.98 19.04 14.08
N TYR A 9 -7.87 20.01 13.95
CA TYR A 9 -8.40 20.75 15.09
C TYR A 9 -9.20 19.86 16.03
N LEU A 10 -10.09 19.02 15.51
CA LEU A 10 -10.85 18.04 16.30
C LEU A 10 -9.94 17.04 17.00
N ALA A 11 -8.94 16.51 16.31
CA ALA A 11 -7.95 15.60 16.88
C ALA A 11 -7.18 16.26 18.04
N ALA A 12 -6.77 17.53 17.86
CA ALA A 12 -6.10 18.29 18.91
C ALA A 12 -6.98 18.48 20.14
N ILE A 13 -8.26 18.87 19.96
CA ILE A 13 -9.21 19.04 21.06
C ILE A 13 -9.43 17.73 21.81
N LEU A 14 -9.69 16.64 21.10
CA LEU A 14 -9.98 15.34 21.72
C LEU A 14 -8.76 14.80 22.47
N PHE A 15 -7.56 14.95 21.90
CA PHE A 15 -6.34 14.53 22.57
C PHE A 15 -6.01 15.42 23.80
N TYR A 16 -6.26 16.73 23.70
CA TYR A 16 -6.22 17.64 24.86
C TYR A 16 -7.17 17.19 25.96
N LEU A 17 -8.43 16.83 25.61
CA LEU A 17 -9.40 16.31 26.59
C LEU A 17 -8.92 15.00 27.23
N ALA A 18 -8.33 14.10 26.46
CA ALA A 18 -7.76 12.85 26.96
C ALA A 18 -6.63 13.13 27.97
N LEU A 19 -5.69 14.03 27.65
CA LEU A 19 -4.60 14.41 28.55
C LEU A 19 -5.10 15.11 29.83
N THR A 20 -6.08 16.01 29.72
CA THR A 20 -6.66 16.69 30.90
C THR A 20 -7.41 15.71 31.78
N LYS A 21 -8.11 14.71 31.18
CA LYS A 21 -8.77 13.64 31.91
C LYS A 21 -7.78 12.74 32.64
N LEU A 22 -6.59 12.53 32.07
CA LEU A 22 -5.46 11.86 32.74
C LEU A 22 -4.81 12.72 33.83
N GLY A 23 -5.31 13.93 34.08
CA GLY A 23 -4.86 14.82 35.13
C GLY A 23 -3.71 15.74 34.77
N ILE A 24 -3.35 15.87 33.51
CA ILE A 24 -2.32 16.83 33.04
C ILE A 24 -2.89 18.26 33.05
N LYS A 25 -2.10 19.24 33.48
CA LYS A 25 -2.49 20.65 33.45
C LYS A 25 -2.79 21.14 32.05
N GLN A 26 -3.84 21.96 31.91
CA GLN A 26 -4.33 22.49 30.65
C GLN A 26 -3.25 23.03 29.71
N LYS A 27 -2.33 23.88 30.21
CA LYS A 27 -1.26 24.47 29.38
C LYS A 27 -0.31 23.40 28.79
N ILE A 28 -0.06 22.33 29.55
CA ILE A 28 0.81 21.24 29.12
C ILE A 28 0.04 20.30 28.20
N ALA A 29 -1.25 20.09 28.46
CA ALA A 29 -2.13 19.31 27.60
C ALA A 29 -2.25 19.95 26.18
N VAL A 30 -2.25 21.29 26.08
CA VAL A 30 -2.17 21.99 24.79
C VAL A 30 -0.89 21.61 24.03
N TYR A 31 0.27 21.64 24.70
CA TYR A 31 1.51 21.22 24.05
C TYR A 31 1.46 19.75 23.60
N GLY A 32 0.96 18.86 24.45
CA GLY A 32 0.79 17.44 24.07
C GLY A 32 -0.15 17.26 22.89
N ALA A 33 -1.23 18.05 22.79
CA ALA A 33 -2.14 18.04 21.65
C ALA A 33 -1.46 18.53 20.36
N LEU A 34 -0.61 19.55 20.44
CA LEU A 34 0.21 19.99 19.32
C LEU A 34 1.20 18.90 18.88
N CYS A 35 1.89 18.26 19.81
CA CYS A 35 2.77 17.12 19.50
C CYS A 35 2.02 15.99 18.80
N TYR A 36 0.74 15.76 19.14
CA TYR A 36 -0.08 14.73 18.53
C TYR A 36 -0.42 15.06 17.07
N VAL A 37 -0.98 16.22 16.79
CA VAL A 37 -1.41 16.60 15.45
C VAL A 37 -0.25 16.95 14.51
N TYR A 38 0.90 17.29 15.03
CA TYR A 38 2.13 17.52 14.29
C TYR A 38 3.13 16.35 14.39
N SER A 39 2.69 15.18 14.87
CA SER A 39 3.51 13.97 14.82
C SER A 39 3.75 13.51 13.38
N ALA A 40 4.88 12.85 13.16
CA ALA A 40 5.19 12.27 11.83
C ALA A 40 4.05 11.41 11.31
N THR A 41 3.54 10.52 12.15
CA THR A 41 2.44 9.63 11.82
C THR A 41 1.19 10.38 11.37
N PHE A 42 0.79 11.44 12.09
CA PHE A 42 -0.38 12.23 11.72
C PHE A 42 -0.16 12.94 10.39
N ILE A 43 0.96 13.66 10.24
CA ILE A 43 1.25 14.46 9.05
C ILE A 43 1.33 13.58 7.79
N VAL A 44 2.17 12.55 7.79
CA VAL A 44 2.39 11.72 6.61
C VAL A 44 1.13 10.94 6.22
N ARG A 45 0.45 10.33 7.19
CA ARG A 45 -0.76 9.54 6.89
C ARG A 45 -1.96 10.42 6.54
N SER A 46 -1.99 11.68 6.94
CA SER A 46 -3.06 12.62 6.58
C SER A 46 -3.08 12.99 5.09
N PHE A 47 -2.05 12.64 4.32
CA PHE A 47 -2.09 12.74 2.86
C PHE A 47 -3.19 11.86 2.25
N TRP A 48 -3.58 10.81 2.95
CA TRP A 48 -4.78 10.03 2.63
C TRP A 48 -5.94 10.43 3.54
N ALA A 49 -7.01 10.92 2.94
CA ALA A 49 -8.15 11.51 3.66
C ALA A 49 -8.79 10.57 4.70
N SER A 50 -8.80 9.27 4.46
CA SER A 50 -9.35 8.25 5.37
C SER A 50 -8.56 8.15 6.67
N TYR A 51 -7.23 8.18 6.59
CA TYR A 51 -6.38 8.04 7.78
C TYR A 51 -6.42 9.25 8.71
N ALA A 52 -6.61 10.47 8.18
CA ALA A 52 -6.79 11.64 9.02
C ALA A 52 -7.99 11.51 9.97
N LEU A 53 -9.06 10.82 9.55
CA LEU A 53 -10.23 10.56 10.42
C LEU A 53 -9.91 9.54 11.52
N GLU A 54 -9.11 8.51 11.21
CA GLU A 54 -8.64 7.54 12.22
C GLU A 54 -7.96 8.23 13.41
N PHE A 55 -7.14 9.26 13.17
CA PHE A 55 -6.48 10.00 14.23
C PHE A 55 -7.44 10.77 15.13
N VAL A 56 -8.50 11.35 14.56
CA VAL A 56 -9.56 12.01 15.33
C VAL A 56 -10.25 11.00 16.24
N LEU A 57 -10.62 9.85 15.68
CA LEU A 57 -11.37 8.82 16.39
C LEU A 57 -10.50 8.06 17.41
N PHE A 58 -9.21 7.92 17.16
CA PHE A 58 -8.27 7.40 18.15
C PHE A 58 -8.15 8.32 19.36
N ALA A 59 -8.05 9.63 19.14
CA ALA A 59 -8.04 10.61 20.25
C ALA A 59 -9.36 10.57 21.04
N LEU A 60 -10.51 10.41 20.36
CA LEU A 60 -11.80 10.19 20.98
C LEU A 60 -11.82 8.90 21.80
N LEU A 61 -11.27 7.80 21.28
CA LEU A 61 -11.17 6.52 21.98
C LEU A 61 -10.37 6.66 23.29
N LEU A 62 -9.21 7.32 23.25
CA LEU A 62 -8.40 7.55 24.45
C LEU A 62 -9.16 8.36 25.51
N TYR A 63 -9.87 9.41 25.08
CA TYR A 63 -10.70 10.20 25.98
C TYR A 63 -11.87 9.36 26.56
N ALA A 64 -12.56 8.60 25.71
CA ALA A 64 -13.68 7.78 26.13
C ALA A 64 -13.26 6.64 27.09
N LEU A 65 -12.08 6.03 26.87
CA LEU A 65 -11.51 5.04 27.80
C LEU A 65 -11.32 5.63 29.20
N GLU A 66 -10.74 6.83 29.31
CA GLU A 66 -10.57 7.48 30.61
C GLU A 66 -11.89 7.93 31.22
N CYS A 67 -12.86 8.39 30.46
CA CYS A 67 -14.22 8.67 30.94
C CYS A 67 -14.92 7.41 31.46
N TYR A 68 -14.71 6.26 30.81
CA TYR A 68 -15.22 4.99 31.31
C TYR A 68 -14.57 4.59 32.63
N PHE A 69 -13.25 4.63 32.71
CA PHE A 69 -12.54 4.18 33.92
C PHE A 69 -12.68 5.12 35.11
N GLN A 70 -12.92 6.41 34.89
CA GLN A 70 -13.04 7.39 35.97
C GLN A 70 -14.49 7.70 36.35
N ASP A 71 -15.38 7.83 35.34
CA ASP A 71 -16.78 8.28 35.53
C ASP A 71 -17.79 7.18 35.22
N ASN A 72 -17.35 5.98 34.84
CA ASN A 72 -18.20 4.86 34.40
C ASN A 72 -19.08 5.18 33.19
N ASN A 73 -18.62 6.09 32.30
CA ASN A 73 -19.33 6.47 31.09
C ASN A 73 -19.13 5.43 29.97
N TRP A 74 -19.83 4.30 30.07
CA TRP A 74 -19.71 3.21 29.10
C TRP A 74 -20.30 3.55 27.73
N LEU A 75 -21.34 4.41 27.68
CA LEU A 75 -22.00 4.78 26.43
C LEU A 75 -21.05 5.56 25.52
N LEU A 76 -20.30 6.53 26.06
CA LEU A 76 -19.28 7.27 25.30
C LEU A 76 -18.22 6.32 24.72
N LEU A 77 -17.83 5.30 25.50
CA LEU A 77 -16.87 4.30 25.02
C LEU A 77 -17.45 3.44 23.88
N VAL A 78 -18.70 3.00 23.98
CA VAL A 78 -19.38 2.30 22.88
C VAL A 78 -19.41 3.18 21.61
N VAL A 79 -19.82 4.44 21.75
CA VAL A 79 -19.87 5.39 20.62
C VAL A 79 -18.48 5.56 19.99
N ALA A 80 -17.43 5.73 20.80
CA ALA A 80 -16.07 5.88 20.30
C ALA A 80 -15.59 4.63 19.56
N ILE A 81 -15.86 3.44 20.08
CA ILE A 81 -15.50 2.16 19.44
C ILE A 81 -16.28 1.97 18.13
N VAL A 82 -17.57 2.27 18.12
CA VAL A 82 -18.43 2.13 16.92
C VAL A 82 -17.98 3.11 15.83
N LEU A 83 -17.74 4.37 16.17
CA LEU A 83 -17.27 5.36 15.20
C LEU A 83 -15.89 4.98 14.63
N LEU A 84 -14.94 4.58 15.48
CA LEU A 84 -13.63 4.12 15.03
C LEU A 84 -13.76 2.86 14.17
N GLY A 85 -14.52 1.86 14.64
CA GLY A 85 -14.75 0.62 13.92
C GLY A 85 -15.48 0.80 12.60
N SER A 86 -16.31 1.83 12.44
CA SER A 86 -16.96 2.15 11.17
C SER A 86 -15.98 2.64 10.09
N GLN A 87 -14.81 3.09 10.46
CA GLN A 87 -13.77 3.60 9.54
C GLN A 87 -12.63 2.61 9.32
N LEU A 88 -12.40 1.70 10.28
CA LEU A 88 -11.30 0.75 10.22
C LEU A 88 -11.68 -0.51 9.45
N GLN A 89 -10.72 -1.08 8.74
CA GLN A 89 -10.83 -2.44 8.19
C GLN A 89 -10.80 -3.46 9.35
N LEU A 90 -11.39 -4.63 9.14
CA LEU A 90 -11.45 -5.73 10.12
C LEU A 90 -10.10 -6.01 10.80
N TYR A 91 -9.06 -6.04 10.02
CA TYR A 91 -7.69 -6.28 10.48
C TYR A 91 -7.23 -5.26 11.54
N TYR A 92 -7.45 -3.97 11.30
CA TYR A 92 -7.14 -2.90 12.26
C TYR A 92 -7.98 -3.02 13.53
N MET A 93 -9.25 -3.40 13.39
CA MET A 93 -10.13 -3.57 14.56
C MET A 93 -9.62 -4.62 15.54
N VAL A 94 -9.02 -5.72 15.05
CA VAL A 94 -8.43 -6.73 15.92
C VAL A 94 -7.25 -6.14 16.70
N VAL A 95 -6.34 -5.42 16.04
CA VAL A 95 -5.18 -4.79 16.70
C VAL A 95 -5.63 -3.76 17.75
N TYR A 96 -6.60 -2.91 17.41
CA TYR A 96 -7.16 -1.94 18.37
C TYR A 96 -7.86 -2.61 19.55
N SER A 97 -8.55 -3.73 19.32
CA SER A 97 -9.20 -4.50 20.41
C SER A 97 -8.18 -5.07 21.39
N VAL A 98 -7.08 -5.63 20.87
CA VAL A 98 -5.98 -6.13 21.71
C VAL A 98 -5.34 -4.97 22.48
N ALA A 99 -5.07 -3.84 21.82
CA ALA A 99 -4.50 -2.67 22.48
C ALA A 99 -5.41 -2.09 23.57
N MET A 100 -6.72 -2.04 23.36
CA MET A 100 -7.70 -1.64 24.39
C MET A 100 -7.72 -2.59 25.58
N LEU A 101 -7.63 -3.90 25.34
CA LEU A 101 -7.50 -4.89 26.41
C LEU A 101 -6.22 -4.69 27.22
N CYS A 102 -5.09 -4.51 26.54
CA CYS A 102 -3.81 -4.18 27.19
C CYS A 102 -3.93 -2.91 28.03
N TYR A 103 -4.57 -1.87 27.50
CA TYR A 103 -4.81 -0.64 28.23
C TYR A 103 -5.65 -0.87 29.49
N ALA A 104 -6.73 -1.64 29.41
CA ALA A 104 -7.57 -1.98 30.56
C ALA A 104 -6.79 -2.76 31.62
N LEU A 105 -5.95 -3.72 31.22
CA LEU A 105 -5.10 -4.49 32.13
C LEU A 105 -4.05 -3.59 32.83
N LEU A 106 -3.41 -2.71 32.07
CA LEU A 106 -2.45 -1.74 32.62
C LEU A 106 -3.15 -0.77 33.61
N ARG A 107 -4.34 -0.33 33.27
CA ARG A 107 -5.14 0.55 34.15
C ARG A 107 -5.52 -0.16 35.44
N ASN A 108 -5.92 -1.44 35.37
CA ASN A 108 -6.16 -2.24 36.56
C ASN A 108 -4.90 -2.37 37.41
N TYR A 109 -3.77 -2.69 36.83
CA TYR A 109 -2.51 -2.86 37.55
C TYR A 109 -2.04 -1.56 38.23
N LEU A 110 -2.19 -0.40 37.58
CA LEU A 110 -1.70 0.87 38.08
C LEU A 110 -2.64 1.54 39.09
N VAL A 111 -3.95 1.41 38.93
CA VAL A 111 -4.95 2.22 39.63
C VAL A 111 -5.90 1.37 40.46
N THR A 112 -6.70 0.51 39.84
CA THR A 112 -7.83 -0.17 40.51
C THR A 112 -7.38 -1.37 41.34
N ASN A 113 -6.33 -2.06 40.92
CA ASN A 113 -5.73 -3.22 41.62
C ASN A 113 -6.77 -4.28 42.01
N TYR A 114 -7.76 -4.56 41.13
CA TYR A 114 -8.75 -5.58 41.37
C TYR A 114 -8.18 -7.00 41.25
N HIS A 115 -8.59 -7.90 42.14
CA HIS A 115 -8.20 -9.30 42.17
C HIS A 115 -9.42 -10.22 42.27
N GLY A 116 -9.25 -11.51 41.95
CA GLY A 116 -10.27 -12.54 42.05
C GLY A 116 -11.56 -12.19 41.31
N LYS A 117 -12.73 -12.34 41.97
CA LYS A 117 -14.05 -12.10 41.35
C LYS A 117 -14.22 -10.67 40.84
N LYS A 118 -13.63 -9.66 41.51
CA LYS A 118 -13.71 -8.24 41.09
C LYS A 118 -12.95 -8.01 39.78
N PHE A 119 -11.79 -8.65 39.61
CA PHE A 119 -11.03 -8.60 38.37
C PHE A 119 -11.82 -9.20 37.19
N TRP A 120 -12.37 -10.40 37.38
CA TRP A 120 -13.16 -11.03 36.31
C TRP A 120 -14.44 -10.24 35.98
N LYS A 121 -15.10 -9.63 36.98
CA LYS A 121 -16.20 -8.71 36.72
C LYS A 121 -15.76 -7.50 35.89
N TYR A 122 -14.62 -6.91 36.22
CA TYR A 122 -14.04 -5.77 35.47
C TYR A 122 -13.75 -6.14 34.01
N ILE A 123 -13.09 -7.28 33.78
CA ILE A 123 -12.82 -7.78 32.41
C ILE A 123 -14.13 -8.10 31.69
N GLY A 124 -15.10 -8.71 32.37
CA GLY A 124 -16.43 -9.00 31.81
C GLY A 124 -17.17 -7.72 31.35
N CYS A 125 -17.12 -6.65 32.12
CA CYS A 125 -17.69 -5.36 31.70
C CYS A 125 -17.01 -4.81 30.45
N CYS A 126 -15.66 -4.84 30.38
CA CYS A 126 -14.93 -4.42 29.18
C CYS A 126 -15.31 -5.29 27.97
N ALA A 127 -15.39 -6.60 28.15
CA ALA A 127 -15.80 -7.54 27.10
C ALA A 127 -17.23 -7.29 26.63
N SER A 128 -18.16 -6.99 27.55
CA SER A 128 -19.55 -6.66 27.20
C SER A 128 -19.65 -5.40 26.36
N ILE A 129 -18.87 -4.35 26.68
CA ILE A 129 -18.83 -3.12 25.90
C ILE A 129 -18.33 -3.42 24.48
N MET A 130 -17.25 -4.20 24.35
CA MET A 130 -16.73 -4.64 23.06
C MET A 130 -17.78 -5.44 22.27
N LEU A 131 -18.44 -6.40 22.92
CA LEU A 131 -19.48 -7.22 22.29
C LEU A 131 -20.65 -6.38 21.77
N ILE A 132 -21.14 -5.43 22.56
CA ILE A 132 -22.19 -4.49 22.14
C ILE A 132 -21.73 -3.70 20.90
N SER A 133 -20.49 -3.19 20.92
CA SER A 133 -19.94 -2.45 19.79
C SER A 133 -19.81 -3.29 18.53
N ILE A 134 -19.38 -4.57 18.66
CA ILE A 134 -19.31 -5.52 17.54
C ILE A 134 -20.70 -5.84 16.99
N ILE A 135 -21.71 -6.03 17.85
CA ILE A 135 -23.09 -6.28 17.42
C ILE A 135 -23.61 -5.08 16.59
N ILE A 136 -23.38 -3.86 17.05
CA ILE A 136 -23.76 -2.65 16.31
C ILE A 136 -23.06 -2.58 14.95
N LEU A 137 -21.79 -2.99 14.87
CA LEU A 137 -20.99 -2.99 13.65
C LEU A 137 -21.22 -4.22 12.76
N ALA A 138 -22.03 -5.18 13.18
CA ALA A 138 -22.21 -6.46 12.48
C ALA A 138 -22.68 -6.29 11.03
N TYR A 139 -23.53 -5.29 10.75
CA TYR A 139 -24.00 -5.00 9.39
C TYR A 139 -22.88 -4.74 8.40
N ARG A 140 -21.73 -4.21 8.86
CA ARG A 140 -20.54 -3.96 8.08
C ARG A 140 -19.53 -5.11 8.17
N LEU A 141 -19.30 -5.61 9.39
CA LEU A 141 -18.28 -6.62 9.65
C LEU A 141 -18.59 -7.96 8.99
N ILE A 142 -19.84 -8.39 8.98
CA ILE A 142 -20.23 -9.68 8.38
C ILE A 142 -19.90 -9.70 6.87
N PRO A 143 -20.34 -8.72 6.05
CA PRO A 143 -19.96 -8.68 4.64
C PRO A 143 -18.46 -8.56 4.42
N GLU A 144 -17.74 -7.79 5.26
CA GLU A 144 -16.28 -7.64 5.16
C GLU A 144 -15.56 -8.96 5.47
N ILE A 145 -16.00 -9.69 6.50
CA ILE A 145 -15.49 -11.03 6.85
C ILE A 145 -15.73 -11.99 5.69
N MET A 146 -16.95 -12.07 5.17
CA MET A 146 -17.29 -12.93 4.04
C MET A 146 -16.46 -12.60 2.80
N SER A 147 -16.30 -11.32 2.48
CA SER A 147 -15.46 -10.84 1.38
C SER A 147 -13.99 -11.21 1.58
N THR A 148 -13.47 -11.04 2.80
CA THR A 148 -12.07 -11.36 3.14
C THR A 148 -11.81 -12.86 2.97
N PHE A 149 -12.66 -13.72 3.51
CA PHE A 149 -12.51 -15.17 3.37
C PHE A 149 -12.71 -15.68 1.93
N SER A 150 -13.50 -15.00 1.12
CA SER A 150 -13.64 -15.31 -0.31
C SER A 150 -12.53 -14.71 -1.17
N SER A 151 -11.62 -13.95 -0.59
CA SER A 151 -10.54 -13.28 -1.29
C SER A 151 -9.34 -14.20 -1.53
N SER A 152 -8.76 -14.13 -2.71
CA SER A 152 -7.49 -14.78 -3.06
C SER A 152 -6.31 -14.34 -2.19
N ARG A 153 -6.40 -13.19 -1.53
CA ARG A 153 -5.37 -12.71 -0.59
C ARG A 153 -5.19 -13.65 0.59
N VAL A 154 -6.28 -14.19 1.14
CA VAL A 154 -6.19 -15.16 2.26
C VAL A 154 -5.54 -16.47 1.79
N ALA A 155 -5.89 -16.93 0.59
CA ALA A 155 -5.27 -18.11 0.01
C ALA A 155 -3.78 -17.88 -0.31
N SER A 156 -3.40 -16.70 -0.82
CA SER A 156 -2.01 -16.35 -1.12
C SER A 156 -1.16 -16.14 0.13
N VAL A 157 -1.73 -15.54 1.19
CA VAL A 157 -1.04 -15.38 2.48
C VAL A 157 -0.74 -16.75 3.11
N SER A 158 -1.67 -17.71 3.01
CA SER A 158 -1.41 -19.09 3.51
C SER A 158 -0.29 -19.81 2.74
N THR A 159 -0.13 -19.51 1.45
CA THR A 159 0.96 -20.05 0.62
C THR A 159 2.26 -19.26 0.77
N GLN A 160 2.23 -17.95 0.97
CA GLN A 160 3.41 -17.12 1.20
C GLN A 160 3.99 -17.29 2.61
N VAL A 161 3.16 -17.43 3.63
CA VAL A 161 3.62 -17.77 5.00
C VAL A 161 4.37 -19.12 5.03
N GLY A 162 4.07 -20.01 4.09
CA GLY A 162 4.83 -21.25 3.92
C GLY A 162 6.15 -21.12 3.15
N SER A 163 6.33 -20.06 2.36
CA SER A 163 7.45 -19.98 1.40
C SER A 163 8.46 -18.85 1.61
N SER A 164 8.09 -17.73 2.21
CA SER A 164 8.98 -16.55 2.27
C SER A 164 9.38 -16.10 3.67
N ALA A 165 8.56 -16.30 4.68
CA ALA A 165 9.00 -16.08 6.06
C ALA A 165 9.85 -17.26 6.52
N LYS A 166 11.12 -17.27 6.17
CA LYS A 166 12.08 -18.14 6.87
C LYS A 166 12.08 -17.66 8.33
N TRP A 167 11.42 -18.41 9.20
CA TRP A 167 11.37 -18.15 10.65
C TRP A 167 12.74 -17.84 11.24
N GLU A 168 13.79 -18.38 10.63
CA GLU A 168 15.18 -18.09 10.93
C GLU A 168 15.52 -16.60 10.81
N ASN A 169 15.02 -15.90 9.78
CA ASN A 169 15.26 -14.47 9.58
C ASN A 169 14.43 -13.60 10.54
N LEU A 170 13.22 -14.04 10.91
CA LEU A 170 12.36 -13.29 11.83
C LEU A 170 12.91 -13.25 13.27
N LEU A 171 13.65 -14.26 13.69
CA LEU A 171 14.23 -14.33 15.04
C LEU A 171 15.56 -13.58 15.16
N LEU A 172 16.16 -13.18 14.03
CA LEU A 172 17.38 -12.38 14.01
C LEU A 172 17.09 -10.92 14.35
N PHE A 173 18.14 -10.18 14.66
CA PHE A 173 18.05 -8.72 14.76
C PHE A 173 17.75 -8.13 13.37
N ALA A 174 17.00 -7.05 13.36
CA ALA A 174 16.71 -6.29 12.15
C ALA A 174 17.99 -5.87 11.44
N LYS A 175 17.93 -5.76 10.12
CA LYS A 175 19.05 -5.25 9.32
C LYS A 175 19.46 -3.84 9.79
N PRO A 176 20.73 -3.46 9.64
CA PRO A 176 21.21 -2.13 10.04
C PRO A 176 20.35 -0.98 9.51
N ASP A 177 19.90 -1.07 8.26
CA ASP A 177 19.07 -0.07 7.59
C ASP A 177 17.78 0.18 8.35
N ARG A 178 17.07 -0.88 8.74
CA ARG A 178 15.84 -0.80 9.53
C ARG A 178 16.09 -0.19 10.90
N LEU A 179 17.19 -0.57 11.57
CA LEU A 179 17.53 -0.03 12.89
C LEU A 179 17.82 1.46 12.83
N ILE A 180 18.61 1.90 11.83
CA ILE A 180 18.97 3.30 11.64
C ILE A 180 17.74 4.12 11.27
N ALA A 181 16.94 3.66 10.30
CA ALA A 181 15.72 4.34 9.90
C ALA A 181 14.71 4.43 11.05
N SER A 182 14.52 3.35 11.84
CA SER A 182 13.68 3.38 13.03
C SER A 182 14.19 4.36 14.08
N PHE A 183 15.50 4.43 14.30
CA PHE A 183 16.11 5.40 15.20
C PHE A 183 15.94 6.83 14.68
N ASN A 184 16.24 7.07 13.42
CA ASN A 184 16.14 8.38 12.77
C ASN A 184 14.70 8.92 12.78
N SER A 185 13.70 8.04 12.66
CA SER A 185 12.28 8.42 12.65
C SER A 185 11.79 9.09 13.93
N PHE A 186 12.50 8.96 15.05
CA PHE A 186 12.21 9.70 16.29
C PHE A 186 12.60 11.18 16.20
N PHE A 187 13.50 11.56 15.31
CA PHE A 187 14.06 12.90 15.24
C PHE A 187 13.42 13.80 14.20
N ALA A 188 13.11 13.25 13.02
CA ALA A 188 12.51 14.04 11.95
C ALA A 188 11.78 13.14 10.95
N ILE A 189 10.84 13.73 10.20
CA ILE A 189 10.08 13.05 9.14
C ILE A 189 10.96 12.82 7.90
N SER A 190 11.67 13.85 7.47
CA SER A 190 12.38 13.90 6.18
C SER A 190 13.91 13.84 6.36
N LEU A 191 14.38 12.93 7.19
CA LEU A 191 15.82 12.80 7.43
C LEU A 191 16.51 11.97 6.35
N GLU A 192 15.89 10.89 5.89
CA GLU A 192 16.42 9.98 4.86
C GLU A 192 15.70 10.13 3.52
N GLY A 193 14.46 10.54 3.52
CA GLY A 193 13.62 10.72 2.33
C GLY A 193 12.63 11.86 2.45
N ALA A 194 11.98 12.20 1.34
CA ALA A 194 11.21 13.44 1.23
C ALA A 194 9.95 13.50 2.09
N ILE A 195 9.26 12.35 2.31
CA ILE A 195 7.94 12.28 2.98
C ILE A 195 7.94 11.21 4.08
N GLY A 196 9.09 10.93 4.68
CA GLY A 196 9.24 9.83 5.63
C GLY A 196 9.56 8.48 5.01
N ASN A 197 9.83 8.45 3.71
CA ASN A 197 10.39 7.28 3.03
C ASN A 197 11.78 6.99 3.59
N THR A 198 12.10 5.72 3.72
CA THR A 198 13.41 5.27 4.18
C THR A 198 14.01 4.28 3.19
N THR A 199 15.29 3.99 3.35
CA THR A 199 15.99 3.04 2.48
C THR A 199 15.36 1.65 2.52
N PHE A 200 14.93 1.21 3.72
CA PHE A 200 14.34 -0.11 3.91
C PHE A 200 12.82 -0.14 3.68
N CYS A 201 12.14 1.01 3.76
CA CYS A 201 10.70 1.12 3.55
C CYS A 201 10.41 2.29 2.59
N PRO A 202 10.28 2.01 1.28
CA PRO A 202 10.01 3.04 0.28
C PRO A 202 8.58 3.59 0.39
N ASP A 203 7.64 2.85 1.00
CA ASP A 203 6.30 3.33 1.29
C ASP A 203 6.27 4.07 2.64
N ALA A 204 6.15 5.39 2.57
CA ALA A 204 6.09 6.23 3.76
C ALA A 204 4.92 5.90 4.70
N LEU A 205 3.84 5.28 4.19
CA LEU A 205 2.70 4.87 5.01
C LEU A 205 3.03 3.73 5.97
N ASP A 206 3.86 2.82 5.53
CA ASP A 206 4.16 1.59 6.24
C ASP A 206 5.38 1.73 7.15
N GLY A 207 6.23 2.73 6.88
CA GLY A 207 7.46 2.99 7.62
C GLY A 207 7.29 3.46 9.06
N PRO A 208 8.39 3.48 9.84
CA PRO A 208 8.41 3.99 11.20
C PRO A 208 8.29 5.51 11.21
N LEU A 209 7.27 6.04 11.86
CA LEU A 209 6.93 7.47 11.93
C LEU A 209 6.78 7.90 13.40
N PHE A 210 7.89 7.91 14.16
CA PHE A 210 7.86 8.13 15.61
C PHE A 210 8.11 9.57 16.06
N TYR A 211 8.42 10.51 15.14
CA TYR A 211 8.65 11.90 15.53
C TYR A 211 7.39 12.52 16.17
N VAL A 212 7.57 13.02 17.37
CA VAL A 212 6.56 13.71 18.19
C VAL A 212 7.10 15.00 18.83
N GLY A 213 8.27 15.43 18.40
CA GLY A 213 9.01 16.58 18.91
C GLY A 213 10.30 16.19 19.64
N ILE A 214 11.36 16.94 19.40
CA ILE A 214 12.71 16.71 19.96
C ILE A 214 12.69 16.81 21.50
N LEU A 215 11.92 17.76 22.05
CA LEU A 215 11.77 17.90 23.50
C LEU A 215 11.28 16.62 24.16
N VAL A 216 10.38 15.88 23.51
CA VAL A 216 9.84 14.62 24.05
C VAL A 216 10.96 13.64 24.32
N LEU A 217 11.91 13.47 23.40
CA LEU A 217 13.03 12.54 23.54
C LEU A 217 13.92 12.87 24.74
N LEU A 218 14.20 14.16 24.95
CA LEU A 218 15.01 14.62 26.08
C LEU A 218 14.33 14.39 27.44
N LEU A 219 12.99 14.35 27.47
CA LEU A 219 12.21 14.18 28.70
C LEU A 219 11.95 12.70 29.04
N LEU A 220 12.05 11.76 28.09
CA LEU A 220 11.76 10.34 28.35
C LEU A 220 12.54 9.75 29.53
N PRO A 221 13.88 9.91 29.68
CA PRO A 221 14.62 9.37 30.81
C PRO A 221 14.24 10.03 32.14
N GLN A 222 13.82 11.30 32.13
CA GLN A 222 13.35 11.99 33.34
C GLN A 222 12.07 11.34 33.89
N CYS A 223 11.21 10.79 33.03
CA CYS A 223 9.99 10.09 33.41
C CYS A 223 10.28 8.91 34.36
N VAL A 224 11.31 8.12 34.03
CA VAL A 224 11.73 6.95 34.84
C VAL A 224 12.06 7.37 36.30
N LYS A 225 12.66 8.55 36.48
CA LYS A 225 13.04 9.06 37.79
C LYS A 225 11.85 9.57 38.60
N LEU A 226 10.86 10.13 37.92
CA LEU A 226 9.68 10.74 38.55
C LEU A 226 8.58 9.75 38.88
N LEU A 227 8.57 8.59 38.24
CA LEU A 227 7.55 7.55 38.43
C LEU A 227 7.80 6.74 39.71
N LYS A 228 6.69 6.36 40.39
CA LYS A 228 6.71 5.42 41.52
C LYS A 228 6.94 3.98 40.98
N ASN A 229 7.32 3.05 41.88
CA ASN A 229 7.76 1.70 41.54
C ASN A 229 6.89 0.97 40.53
N LYS A 230 5.54 0.92 40.69
CA LYS A 230 4.63 0.28 39.75
C LYS A 230 4.64 0.98 38.38
N GLY A 231 4.50 2.31 38.36
CA GLY A 231 4.53 3.11 37.15
C GLY A 231 5.87 3.03 36.43
N LYS A 232 6.99 3.00 37.18
CA LYS A 232 8.33 2.82 36.62
C LYS A 232 8.47 1.49 35.89
N LYS A 233 7.99 0.38 36.49
CA LYS A 233 8.04 -0.95 35.85
C LYS A 233 7.22 -0.98 34.54
N VAL A 234 6.00 -0.42 34.59
CA VAL A 234 5.14 -0.34 33.38
C VAL A 234 5.79 0.52 32.31
N TRP A 235 6.30 1.69 32.68
CA TRP A 235 6.95 2.57 31.72
C TRP A 235 8.18 1.92 31.07
N LEU A 236 9.03 1.29 31.86
CA LEU A 236 10.19 0.55 31.34
C LEU A 236 9.75 -0.58 30.43
N GLY A 237 8.71 -1.36 30.81
CA GLY A 237 8.18 -2.43 29.97
C GLY A 237 7.66 -1.93 28.62
N LEU A 238 6.89 -0.83 28.60
CA LEU A 238 6.37 -0.25 27.36
C LEU A 238 7.49 0.35 26.49
N PHE A 239 8.45 1.02 27.10
CA PHE A 239 9.59 1.57 26.37
C PHE A 239 10.48 0.46 25.79
N THR A 240 10.77 -0.58 26.59
CA THR A 240 11.49 -1.77 26.10
C THR A 240 10.71 -2.45 24.97
N PHE A 241 9.38 -2.53 25.06
CA PHE A 241 8.56 -3.07 23.99
C PHE A 241 8.74 -2.28 22.69
N ILE A 242 8.76 -0.93 22.70
CA ILE A 242 9.01 -0.11 21.51
C ILE A 242 10.40 -0.43 20.92
N VAL A 243 11.42 -0.52 21.76
CA VAL A 243 12.79 -0.85 21.32
C VAL A 243 12.83 -2.24 20.69
N VAL A 244 12.27 -3.24 21.34
CA VAL A 244 12.22 -4.63 20.86
C VAL A 244 11.41 -4.72 19.56
N TYR A 245 10.31 -4.00 19.46
CA TYR A 245 9.49 -3.90 18.25
C TYR A 245 10.30 -3.38 17.04
N CYS A 246 11.16 -2.39 17.24
CA CYS A 246 12.05 -1.88 16.21
C CYS A 246 13.21 -2.84 15.88
N MET A 247 13.74 -3.55 16.89
CA MET A 247 14.94 -4.37 16.77
C MET A 247 14.70 -5.78 16.28
N ILE A 248 13.53 -6.38 16.61
CA ILE A 248 13.22 -7.79 16.34
C ILE A 248 12.03 -7.88 15.37
N PRO A 249 12.26 -8.23 14.09
CA PRO A 249 11.21 -8.37 13.09
C PRO A 249 10.04 -9.26 13.51
N ALA A 250 10.29 -10.36 14.21
CA ALA A 250 9.25 -11.25 14.71
C ALA A 250 8.22 -10.53 15.60
N VAL A 251 8.63 -9.53 16.39
CA VAL A 251 7.72 -8.81 17.27
C VAL A 251 6.81 -7.89 16.50
N SER A 252 7.33 -7.16 15.50
CA SER A 252 6.50 -6.35 14.61
C SER A 252 5.55 -7.22 13.78
N TYR A 253 6.04 -8.32 13.22
CA TYR A 253 5.23 -9.30 12.49
C TYR A 253 4.06 -9.85 13.31
N LEU A 254 4.32 -10.27 14.57
CA LEU A 254 3.27 -10.75 15.47
C LEU A 254 2.28 -9.64 15.86
N CYS A 255 2.76 -8.44 16.16
CA CYS A 255 1.90 -7.30 16.50
C CYS A 255 1.04 -6.85 15.32
N ASN A 256 1.49 -7.08 14.10
CA ASN A 256 0.78 -6.80 12.86
C ASN A 256 0.03 -8.03 12.32
N LEU A 257 -0.27 -9.03 13.16
CA LEU A 257 -1.06 -10.22 12.82
C LEU A 257 -0.56 -10.98 11.58
N GLY A 258 0.75 -11.05 11.38
CA GLY A 258 1.35 -11.74 10.26
C GLY A 258 1.37 -10.96 8.94
N ALA A 259 1.15 -9.65 8.98
CA ALA A 259 1.50 -8.77 7.87
C ALA A 259 3.02 -8.62 7.77
N ASP A 260 3.49 -7.88 6.79
CA ASP A 260 4.91 -7.63 6.58
C ASP A 260 5.62 -7.21 7.88
N GLU A 261 6.83 -7.68 8.07
CA GLU A 261 7.68 -7.35 9.22
C GLU A 261 8.04 -5.86 9.27
N ASP A 262 8.06 -5.19 8.13
CA ASP A 262 8.36 -3.77 7.97
C ASP A 262 7.12 -2.86 8.06
N TYR A 263 5.98 -3.43 8.42
CA TYR A 263 4.72 -2.72 8.54
C TYR A 263 4.55 -2.09 9.93
N PHE A 264 4.82 -0.79 10.07
CA PHE A 264 4.74 -0.06 11.34
C PHE A 264 3.39 0.61 11.62
N LYS A 265 2.51 0.65 10.64
CA LYS A 265 1.31 1.48 10.62
C LYS A 265 0.35 1.26 11.78
N LEU A 266 0.10 0.01 12.16
CA LEU A 266 -0.94 -0.32 13.14
C LEU A 266 -0.59 0.06 14.58
N SER A 267 0.66 -0.12 14.96
CA SER A 267 1.10 0.01 16.35
C SER A 267 1.59 1.42 16.69
N THR A 268 1.99 2.21 15.70
CA THR A 268 2.63 3.52 15.89
C THR A 268 1.76 4.50 16.66
N MET A 269 0.44 4.50 16.45
CA MET A 269 -0.49 5.40 17.14
C MET A 269 -0.43 5.27 18.66
N TRP A 270 -0.43 4.06 19.18
CA TRP A 270 -0.33 3.79 20.60
C TRP A 270 1.03 4.17 21.18
N MET A 271 2.09 3.95 20.39
CA MET A 271 3.45 4.28 20.77
C MET A 271 3.66 5.78 20.88
N ILE A 272 3.21 6.57 19.89
CA ILE A 272 3.32 8.03 19.95
C ILE A 272 2.47 8.63 21.10
N ALA A 273 1.28 8.10 21.34
CA ALA A 273 0.46 8.53 22.48
C ALA A 273 1.17 8.30 23.83
N PHE A 274 1.83 7.14 23.98
CA PHE A 274 2.66 6.83 25.14
C PHE A 274 3.84 7.80 25.30
N LEU A 275 4.55 8.11 24.21
CA LEU A 275 5.70 9.05 24.22
C LEU A 275 5.25 10.46 24.62
N ILE A 276 4.17 10.96 24.02
CA ILE A 276 3.61 12.29 24.32
C ILE A 276 3.12 12.36 25.77
N PHE A 277 2.38 11.33 26.24
CA PHE A 277 1.93 11.26 27.62
C PHE A 277 3.11 11.27 28.61
N SER A 278 4.17 10.52 28.30
CA SER A 278 5.38 10.47 29.15
C SER A 278 6.02 11.85 29.30
N ALA A 279 6.19 12.58 28.19
CA ALA A 279 6.73 13.93 28.23
C ALA A 279 5.80 14.93 28.96
N ALA A 280 4.49 14.85 28.66
CA ALA A 280 3.49 15.69 29.32
C ALA A 280 3.46 15.45 30.85
N TYR A 281 3.60 14.20 31.28
CA TYR A 281 3.69 13.87 32.70
C TYR A 281 4.91 14.50 33.38
N VAL A 282 6.09 14.47 32.75
CA VAL A 282 7.30 15.11 33.26
C VAL A 282 7.10 16.62 33.38
N LEU A 283 6.60 17.27 32.32
CA LEU A 283 6.33 18.71 32.32
C LEU A 283 5.30 19.12 33.40
N ASP A 284 4.26 18.29 33.59
CA ASP A 284 3.25 18.53 34.62
C ASP A 284 3.83 18.45 36.05
N LYS A 285 4.65 17.43 36.28
CA LYS A 285 5.37 17.29 37.56
C LYS A 285 6.29 18.48 37.84
N MET A 286 7.04 18.92 36.83
CA MET A 286 7.87 20.12 36.93
C MET A 286 7.05 21.37 37.28
N ALA A 287 5.87 21.52 36.68
CA ALA A 287 5.01 22.67 36.87
C ALA A 287 4.25 22.65 38.23
N ARG A 288 4.02 21.49 38.87
CA ARG A 288 3.31 21.34 40.14
C ARG A 288 4.24 21.42 41.36
N GLU A 289 5.31 20.63 41.31
CA GLU A 289 6.11 20.33 42.53
C GLU A 289 7.36 21.20 42.65
N LYS A 290 7.52 22.28 41.85
CA LYS A 290 8.80 22.97 41.65
C LYS A 290 9.94 21.96 41.38
N GLY A 291 9.57 20.82 40.80
CA GLY A 291 10.46 19.70 40.52
C GLY A 291 11.58 20.15 39.60
N HIS A 292 12.80 19.94 40.05
CA HIS A 292 13.95 20.21 39.20
C HIS A 292 14.19 19.05 38.27
N ILE A 293 14.38 19.35 36.99
CA ILE A 293 14.99 18.39 36.07
C ILE A 293 16.32 17.94 36.66
N ASP A 294 16.55 16.63 36.61
CA ASP A 294 17.88 16.14 36.92
C ASP A 294 18.83 16.54 35.79
N LYS A 295 19.65 17.57 36.10
CA LYS A 295 20.57 18.16 35.13
C LYS A 295 21.63 17.15 34.65
N LYS A 296 22.11 16.28 35.57
CA LYS A 296 23.09 15.26 35.21
C LYS A 296 22.49 14.28 34.22
N LEU A 297 21.28 13.77 34.51
CA LEU A 297 20.56 12.87 33.61
C LEU A 297 20.25 13.53 32.25
N LEU A 298 19.88 14.84 32.26
CA LEU A 298 19.64 15.58 31.01
C LEU A 298 20.91 15.70 30.17
N CYS A 299 22.03 16.06 30.77
CA CYS A 299 23.32 16.18 30.08
C CYS A 299 23.79 14.83 29.54
N ILE A 300 23.62 13.75 30.30
CA ILE A 300 23.92 12.38 29.82
C ILE A 300 23.00 12.00 28.64
N THR A 301 21.70 12.26 28.77
CA THR A 301 20.73 11.99 27.69
C THR A 301 21.10 12.74 26.43
N TYR A 302 21.38 14.04 26.53
CA TYR A 302 21.82 14.86 25.41
C TYR A 302 23.09 14.31 24.77
N ALA A 303 24.12 14.00 25.55
CA ALA A 303 25.38 13.49 25.05
C ALA A 303 25.22 12.13 24.35
N VAL A 304 24.46 11.20 24.95
CA VAL A 304 24.20 9.87 24.37
C VAL A 304 23.43 10.02 23.07
N ILE A 305 22.36 10.82 23.03
CA ILE A 305 21.57 11.03 21.81
C ILE A 305 22.44 11.65 20.73
N MET A 306 23.22 12.69 21.04
CA MET A 306 24.08 13.38 20.08
C MET A 306 25.14 12.46 19.49
N VAL A 307 25.87 11.73 20.34
CA VAL A 307 26.91 10.80 19.89
C VAL A 307 26.33 9.69 19.01
N THR A 308 25.21 9.10 19.45
CA THR A 308 24.54 8.03 18.68
C THR A 308 23.99 8.57 17.37
N PHE A 309 23.33 9.73 17.37
CA PHE A 309 22.75 10.34 16.17
C PHE A 309 23.82 10.72 15.14
N ILE A 310 24.91 11.34 15.57
CA ILE A 310 26.02 11.68 14.68
C ILE A 310 26.75 10.43 14.19
N GLY A 311 27.08 9.49 15.08
CA GLY A 311 27.82 8.27 14.75
C GLY A 311 27.07 7.42 13.72
N LEU A 312 25.78 7.11 13.97
CA LEU A 312 25.01 6.27 13.05
C LEU A 312 24.80 6.91 11.68
N ASN A 313 24.66 8.24 11.60
CA ASN A 313 24.36 8.89 10.32
C ASN A 313 25.60 9.28 9.50
N LEU A 314 26.78 9.43 10.11
CA LEU A 314 28.00 9.83 9.38
C LEU A 314 28.92 8.67 9.01
N GLU A 315 28.91 7.55 9.74
CA GLU A 315 29.84 6.44 9.53
C GLU A 315 29.36 5.39 8.52
N ILE A 316 28.04 5.29 8.26
CA ILE A 316 27.50 4.27 7.36
C ILE A 316 27.38 4.84 5.95
N GLY A 317 28.32 4.43 5.04
CA GLY A 317 28.55 5.06 3.74
C GLY A 317 27.37 5.14 2.78
N GLU A 318 26.47 4.15 2.75
CA GLU A 318 25.26 4.16 1.89
C GLU A 318 24.21 5.18 2.37
N PHE A 319 24.10 5.40 3.68
CA PHE A 319 23.18 6.38 4.26
C PHE A 319 23.63 7.82 4.02
N LYS A 320 24.91 8.07 3.97
CA LYS A 320 25.45 9.42 3.77
C LYS A 320 24.97 10.06 2.45
N SER A 321 24.78 9.29 1.40
CA SER A 321 24.32 9.79 0.09
C SER A 321 22.84 10.21 0.09
N ARG A 322 22.02 9.68 1.00
CA ARG A 322 20.57 9.95 1.11
C ARG A 322 20.20 10.86 2.27
N LEU A 323 21.14 11.12 3.17
CA LEU A 323 20.89 11.93 4.36
C LEU A 323 20.61 13.39 3.98
N ASN A 324 19.48 13.91 4.42
CA ASN A 324 19.19 15.34 4.30
C ASN A 324 20.01 16.14 5.30
N MET A 325 21.15 16.67 4.85
CA MET A 325 22.11 17.40 5.68
C MET A 325 21.50 18.64 6.34
N ILE A 326 20.54 19.31 5.70
CA ILE A 326 19.84 20.46 6.29
C ILE A 326 18.99 20.00 7.46
N MET A 327 18.25 18.91 7.32
CA MET A 327 17.43 18.35 8.39
C MET A 327 18.31 17.79 9.52
N PHE A 328 19.41 17.13 9.20
CA PHE A 328 20.41 16.68 10.16
C PHE A 328 20.93 17.83 11.02
N GLY A 329 21.30 18.96 10.41
CA GLY A 329 21.71 20.16 11.12
C GLY A 329 20.61 20.74 12.02
N LYS A 330 19.35 20.77 11.55
CA LYS A 330 18.20 21.21 12.36
C LYS A 330 18.01 20.34 13.61
N VAL A 331 18.12 19.03 13.50
CA VAL A 331 18.03 18.11 14.64
C VAL A 331 19.07 18.47 15.71
N ILE A 332 20.33 18.66 15.32
CA ILE A 332 21.42 19.03 16.23
C ILE A 332 21.13 20.37 16.93
N ILE A 333 20.68 21.37 16.17
CA ILE A 333 20.32 22.69 16.70
C ILE A 333 19.19 22.57 17.74
N TYR A 334 18.09 21.90 17.42
CA TYR A 334 16.93 21.79 18.32
C TYR A 334 17.21 20.91 19.54
N LEU A 335 18.01 19.85 19.44
CA LEU A 335 18.51 19.11 20.59
C LEU A 335 19.28 20.03 21.55
N SER A 336 20.16 20.88 21.01
CA SER A 336 20.94 21.83 21.80
C SER A 336 20.07 22.94 22.41
N VAL A 337 19.19 23.55 21.63
CA VAL A 337 18.28 24.61 22.06
C VAL A 337 17.37 24.13 23.18
N TRP A 338 16.72 22.97 23.04
CA TRP A 338 15.87 22.42 24.08
C TRP A 338 16.65 22.05 25.35
N SER A 339 17.85 21.47 25.20
CA SER A 339 18.69 21.14 26.35
C SER A 339 19.12 22.38 27.11
N LEU A 340 19.55 23.45 26.44
CA LEU A 340 19.91 24.74 27.04
C LEU A 340 18.69 25.40 27.69
N PHE A 341 17.54 25.39 27.03
CA PHE A 341 16.29 25.91 27.59
C PHE A 341 15.92 25.19 28.89
N LEU A 342 15.96 23.85 28.92
CA LEU A 342 15.65 23.06 30.10
C LEU A 342 16.64 23.30 31.24
N LEU A 343 17.91 23.55 30.95
CA LEU A 343 18.93 23.90 31.96
C LEU A 343 18.73 25.32 32.50
N ALA A 344 18.26 26.25 31.66
CA ALA A 344 18.12 27.67 31.99
C ALA A 344 16.76 28.03 32.61
N CYS A 345 15.69 27.32 32.26
CA CYS A 345 14.31 27.69 32.64
C CYS A 345 14.09 27.86 34.14
N ASN A 346 14.81 27.11 34.99
CA ASN A 346 14.72 27.20 36.42
C ASN A 346 15.41 28.46 37.00
N LYS A 347 16.30 29.12 36.25
CA LYS A 347 16.98 30.35 36.66
C LYS A 347 16.14 31.60 36.40
N VAL A 348 15.18 31.52 35.49
CA VAL A 348 14.33 32.65 35.09
C VAL A 348 13.17 32.79 36.08
N LYS A 349 13.14 33.90 36.82
CA LYS A 349 12.08 34.16 37.83
C LYS A 349 10.70 34.38 37.22
N ASN A 350 10.64 34.98 36.03
CA ASN A 350 9.38 35.31 35.36
C ASN A 350 8.85 34.11 34.58
N LYS A 351 7.85 33.42 35.13
CA LYS A 351 7.20 32.26 34.51
C LYS A 351 6.51 32.55 33.17
N ARG A 352 6.08 33.82 32.94
CA ARG A 352 5.47 34.21 31.66
C ARG A 352 6.53 34.20 30.56
N ILE A 353 7.72 34.72 30.81
CA ILE A 353 8.83 34.68 29.85
C ILE A 353 9.21 33.23 29.51
N VAL A 354 9.33 32.36 30.53
CA VAL A 354 9.61 30.95 30.31
C VAL A 354 8.54 30.29 29.41
N SER A 355 7.26 30.59 29.66
CA SER A 355 6.16 30.05 28.85
C SER A 355 6.19 30.58 27.41
N CYS A 356 6.48 31.87 27.20
CA CYS A 356 6.60 32.45 25.86
C CYS A 356 7.80 31.86 25.11
N MET A 357 8.96 31.75 25.73
CA MET A 357 10.13 31.12 25.12
C MET A 357 9.87 29.67 24.77
N PHE A 358 9.23 28.92 25.65
CA PHE A 358 8.81 27.54 25.38
C PHE A 358 7.94 27.45 24.10
N MET A 359 6.91 28.30 24.02
CA MET A 359 6.00 28.30 22.85
C MET A 359 6.72 28.72 21.57
N ILE A 360 7.62 29.71 21.62
CA ILE A 360 8.40 30.14 20.45
C ILE A 360 9.26 28.98 19.94
N ILE A 361 9.99 28.29 20.82
CA ILE A 361 10.84 27.16 20.44
C ILE A 361 9.98 26.02 19.88
N ALA A 362 8.84 25.69 20.53
CA ALA A 362 7.96 24.63 20.07
C ALA A 362 7.32 24.94 18.70
N CYS A 363 6.82 26.16 18.51
CA CYS A 363 6.25 26.55 17.20
C CYS A 363 7.30 26.61 16.11
N SER A 364 8.51 27.09 16.42
CA SER A 364 9.61 27.11 15.44
C SER A 364 10.06 25.70 15.08
N GLU A 365 10.14 24.77 16.04
CA GLU A 365 10.43 23.36 15.76
C GLU A 365 9.39 22.77 14.83
N ILE A 366 8.10 22.88 15.18
CA ILE A 366 6.99 22.38 14.35
C ILE A 366 7.11 22.92 12.92
N TYR A 367 7.30 24.24 12.77
CA TYR A 367 7.42 24.85 11.45
C TYR A 367 8.61 24.27 10.66
N PHE A 368 9.80 24.27 11.22
CA PHE A 368 11.00 23.86 10.49
C PHE A 368 11.10 22.37 10.20
N PHE A 369 10.38 21.51 10.93
CA PHE A 369 10.36 20.07 10.72
C PHE A 369 9.20 19.59 9.84
N ILE A 370 8.06 20.29 9.87
CA ILE A 370 6.86 19.87 9.13
C ILE A 370 6.78 20.55 7.76
N HIS A 371 7.11 21.85 7.68
CA HIS A 371 7.00 22.61 6.43
C HIS A 371 7.71 21.97 5.23
N PRO A 372 8.95 21.43 5.34
CA PRO A 372 9.59 20.78 4.20
C PRO A 372 8.79 19.58 3.65
N THR A 373 8.21 18.79 4.54
CA THR A 373 7.37 17.64 4.17
C THR A 373 6.09 18.10 3.46
N MET A 374 5.47 19.19 3.94
CA MET A 374 4.26 19.74 3.31
C MET A 374 4.53 20.32 1.93
N VAL A 375 5.67 20.99 1.73
CA VAL A 375 6.07 21.53 0.41
C VAL A 375 6.27 20.40 -0.61
N VAL A 376 6.92 19.30 -0.21
CA VAL A 376 7.08 18.14 -1.11
C VAL A 376 5.74 17.51 -1.43
N ALA A 377 4.85 17.40 -0.46
CA ALA A 377 3.50 16.87 -0.68
C ALA A 377 2.68 17.77 -1.61
N GLU A 378 2.80 19.09 -1.49
CA GLU A 378 2.16 20.06 -2.40
C GLU A 378 2.69 19.91 -3.83
N ASN A 379 3.99 19.83 -4.01
CA ASN A 379 4.61 19.61 -5.33
C ASN A 379 4.16 18.28 -5.96
N LEU A 380 4.03 17.22 -5.17
CA LEU A 380 3.49 15.94 -5.65
C LEU A 380 2.02 16.05 -6.04
N ALA A 381 1.21 16.76 -5.25
CA ALA A 381 -0.20 16.99 -5.56
C ALA A 381 -0.39 17.84 -6.82
N ASP A 382 0.46 18.86 -7.02
CA ASP A 382 0.46 19.65 -8.25
C ASP A 382 0.90 18.81 -9.46
N GLY A 383 1.91 17.96 -9.30
CA GLY A 383 2.29 16.99 -10.33
C GLY A 383 1.13 16.05 -10.72
N LEU A 384 0.35 15.59 -9.76
CA LEU A 384 -0.83 14.75 -10.01
C LEU A 384 -1.94 15.51 -10.76
N LYS A 385 -2.11 16.83 -10.58
CA LYS A 385 -3.08 17.62 -11.35
C LYS A 385 -2.78 17.60 -12.86
N TYR A 386 -1.50 17.58 -13.24
CA TYR A 386 -1.11 17.48 -14.65
C TYR A 386 -1.30 16.06 -15.23
N VAL A 387 -1.40 15.07 -14.37
CA VAL A 387 -1.63 13.68 -14.77
C VAL A 387 -3.14 13.41 -14.93
N VAL A 388 -3.97 14.02 -14.11
CA VAL A 388 -5.44 13.85 -14.11
C VAL A 388 -6.08 15.13 -14.67
N ASP A 389 -6.23 15.20 -15.99
CA ASP A 389 -7.02 16.24 -16.63
C ASP A 389 -8.51 15.87 -16.54
N THR A 390 -9.10 16.26 -15.40
CA THR A 390 -10.44 15.84 -15.03
C THR A 390 -11.53 16.39 -15.94
N GLU A 391 -11.41 17.62 -16.45
CA GLU A 391 -12.45 18.22 -17.28
C GLU A 391 -12.50 17.68 -18.70
N GLU A 392 -11.34 17.50 -19.34
CA GLU A 392 -11.28 16.94 -20.70
C GLU A 392 -11.68 15.46 -20.72
N ASN A 393 -11.21 14.70 -19.73
CA ASN A 393 -11.56 13.29 -19.62
C ASN A 393 -13.05 13.10 -19.28
N GLN A 394 -13.62 13.98 -18.45
CA GLN A 394 -15.06 13.96 -18.17
C GLN A 394 -15.87 14.23 -19.44
N LYS A 395 -15.50 15.23 -20.24
CA LYS A 395 -16.17 15.53 -21.51
C LYS A 395 -16.14 14.34 -22.49
N LEU A 396 -14.99 13.64 -22.58
CA LEU A 396 -14.86 12.44 -23.39
C LEU A 396 -15.84 11.34 -22.97
N ILE A 397 -15.92 11.09 -21.67
CA ILE A 397 -16.82 10.06 -21.12
C ILE A 397 -18.28 10.47 -21.30
N ASP A 398 -18.60 11.74 -21.13
CA ASP A 398 -19.95 12.27 -21.32
C ASP A 398 -20.36 12.18 -22.81
N GLU A 399 -19.45 12.44 -23.76
CA GLU A 399 -19.70 12.26 -25.19
C GLU A 399 -20.03 10.78 -25.53
N ILE A 400 -19.35 9.82 -24.90
CA ILE A 400 -19.67 8.38 -25.05
C ILE A 400 -21.07 8.10 -24.50
N LYS A 401 -21.37 8.58 -23.29
CA LYS A 401 -22.67 8.36 -22.62
C LYS A 401 -23.85 8.97 -23.39
N GLU A 402 -23.68 10.14 -23.98
CA GLU A 402 -24.73 10.79 -24.77
C GLU A 402 -25.06 10.03 -26.07
N LYS A 403 -24.07 9.38 -26.65
CA LYS A 403 -24.23 8.62 -27.91
C LYS A 403 -24.69 7.16 -27.69
N GLU A 404 -24.51 6.66 -26.46
CA GLU A 404 -24.81 5.27 -26.15
C GLU A 404 -26.25 5.08 -25.67
N GLN A 405 -26.91 4.07 -26.19
CA GLN A 405 -28.32 3.71 -25.87
C GLN A 405 -28.44 2.43 -25.05
N ASP A 406 -27.36 1.66 -24.92
CA ASP A 406 -27.37 0.43 -24.16
C ASP A 406 -27.36 0.71 -22.66
N ASP A 407 -28.20 -0.01 -21.90
CA ASP A 407 -28.30 0.11 -20.44
C ASP A 407 -27.01 -0.30 -19.71
N PHE A 408 -26.23 -1.19 -20.31
CA PHE A 408 -24.99 -1.69 -19.70
C PHE A 408 -23.89 -1.90 -20.73
N TYR A 409 -22.78 -1.24 -20.49
CA TYR A 409 -21.51 -1.41 -21.22
C TYR A 409 -20.34 -1.02 -20.33
N ARG A 410 -19.12 -1.42 -20.72
CA ARG A 410 -17.88 -1.05 -20.06
C ARG A 410 -17.00 -0.21 -20.99
N ILE A 411 -16.25 0.69 -20.38
CA ILE A 411 -15.24 1.50 -21.04
C ILE A 411 -13.87 1.05 -20.51
N TYR A 412 -12.98 0.75 -21.44
CA TYR A 412 -11.58 0.53 -21.16
C TYR A 412 -10.86 1.88 -21.30
N PHE A 413 -10.44 2.46 -20.18
CA PHE A 413 -9.71 3.72 -20.18
C PHE A 413 -8.25 3.44 -19.82
N ARG A 414 -7.32 3.76 -20.72
CA ARG A 414 -5.91 3.52 -20.54
C ARG A 414 -5.11 4.79 -20.78
N ASP A 415 -4.53 5.35 -19.72
CA ASP A 415 -3.44 6.32 -19.77
C ASP A 415 -2.15 5.61 -19.34
N GLN A 416 -1.13 5.61 -20.18
CA GLN A 416 0.18 4.99 -19.88
C GLN A 416 0.82 5.53 -18.60
N ARG A 417 0.46 6.75 -18.19
CA ARG A 417 0.95 7.41 -16.96
C ARG A 417 0.23 6.96 -15.69
N MET A 418 -0.97 6.39 -15.84
CA MET A 418 -1.88 6.02 -14.74
C MET A 418 -2.10 4.51 -14.63
N VAL A 419 -1.20 3.72 -15.17
CA VAL A 419 -1.29 2.24 -15.20
C VAL A 419 -1.54 1.63 -13.81
N ASP A 420 -1.19 2.35 -12.74
CA ASP A 420 -1.28 1.85 -11.37
C ASP A 420 -2.63 2.09 -10.68
N TYR A 421 -3.49 2.99 -11.19
CA TYR A 421 -4.69 3.42 -10.49
C TYR A 421 -5.88 3.54 -11.43
N ASN A 422 -6.70 2.49 -11.54
CA ASN A 422 -7.98 2.56 -12.26
C ASN A 422 -9.03 3.33 -11.43
N THR A 423 -8.73 4.57 -11.08
CA THR A 423 -9.65 5.45 -10.35
C THR A 423 -10.56 6.24 -11.29
N GLU A 424 -10.27 6.25 -12.58
CA GLU A 424 -11.01 6.99 -13.59
C GLU A 424 -12.47 6.56 -13.66
N SER A 425 -12.75 5.26 -13.53
CA SER A 425 -14.13 4.76 -13.53
C SER A 425 -14.96 5.34 -12.39
N VAL A 426 -14.34 5.58 -11.24
CA VAL A 426 -15.00 6.21 -10.08
C VAL A 426 -15.11 7.72 -10.28
N LEU A 427 -14.04 8.37 -10.78
CA LEU A 427 -14.02 9.82 -11.01
C LEU A 427 -15.03 10.26 -12.07
N TYR A 428 -15.11 9.53 -13.19
CA TYR A 428 -15.96 9.89 -14.33
C TYR A 428 -17.26 9.06 -14.37
N ASN A 429 -17.52 8.25 -13.35
CA ASN A 429 -18.74 7.45 -13.19
C ASN A 429 -19.08 6.59 -14.41
N PHE A 430 -18.23 5.62 -14.75
CA PHE A 430 -18.48 4.63 -15.79
C PHE A 430 -18.12 3.22 -15.32
N ASN A 431 -18.64 2.21 -15.99
CA ASN A 431 -18.27 0.81 -15.73
C ASN A 431 -16.94 0.49 -16.38
N SER A 432 -15.98 -0.04 -15.63
CA SER A 432 -14.65 -0.41 -16.12
C SER A 432 -14.36 -1.89 -15.92
N MET A 433 -13.37 -2.40 -16.62
CA MET A 433 -12.72 -3.69 -16.34
C MET A 433 -11.58 -3.55 -15.34
N GLY A 434 -11.08 -2.32 -15.16
CA GLY A 434 -10.04 -2.03 -14.22
C GLY A 434 -10.50 -2.16 -12.77
N TYR A 435 -9.66 -2.74 -11.94
CA TYR A 435 -9.91 -2.88 -10.50
C TYR A 435 -8.65 -2.51 -9.72
N GLY A 436 -8.79 -1.56 -8.81
CA GLY A 436 -7.77 -1.20 -7.82
C GLY A 436 -8.33 -1.36 -6.41
N GLY A 437 -7.93 -2.40 -5.68
CA GLY A 437 -8.44 -2.66 -4.35
C GLY A 437 -7.55 -3.62 -3.56
N GLN A 438 -7.88 -3.81 -2.28
CA GLN A 438 -7.06 -4.64 -1.39
C GLN A 438 -7.43 -6.13 -1.42
N SER A 439 -8.53 -6.51 -2.09
CA SER A 439 -8.95 -7.90 -2.17
C SER A 439 -9.81 -8.15 -3.42
N VAL A 440 -9.38 -9.06 -4.27
CA VAL A 440 -10.12 -9.56 -5.42
C VAL A 440 -10.71 -10.92 -5.07
N LYS A 441 -11.93 -11.19 -5.53
CA LYS A 441 -12.57 -12.50 -5.32
C LYS A 441 -11.74 -13.61 -5.94
N SER A 442 -11.57 -14.71 -5.21
CA SER A 442 -10.79 -15.87 -5.66
C SER A 442 -11.30 -16.44 -6.99
N GLY A 443 -12.62 -16.42 -7.23
CA GLY A 443 -13.20 -16.83 -8.50
C GLY A 443 -12.68 -16.06 -9.70
N TYR A 444 -12.51 -14.73 -9.57
CA TYR A 444 -11.94 -13.92 -10.67
C TYR A 444 -10.46 -14.23 -10.89
N VAL A 445 -9.68 -14.42 -9.84
CA VAL A 445 -8.28 -14.84 -9.96
C VAL A 445 -8.14 -16.21 -10.59
N ASN A 446 -8.98 -17.17 -10.19
CA ASN A 446 -9.01 -18.50 -10.79
C ASN A 446 -9.41 -18.45 -12.26
N PHE A 447 -10.36 -17.58 -12.62
CA PHE A 447 -10.71 -17.34 -14.02
C PHE A 447 -9.52 -16.82 -14.83
N LEU A 448 -8.81 -15.79 -14.31
CA LEU A 448 -7.61 -15.26 -14.98
C LEU A 448 -6.52 -16.31 -15.16
N LYS A 449 -6.32 -17.20 -14.16
CA LYS A 449 -5.41 -18.33 -14.27
C LYS A 449 -5.83 -19.33 -15.35
N ALA A 450 -7.10 -19.71 -15.36
CA ALA A 450 -7.64 -20.67 -16.31
C ALA A 450 -7.49 -20.19 -17.77
N ILE A 451 -7.66 -18.89 -18.01
CA ILE A 451 -7.46 -18.30 -19.34
C ILE A 451 -6.00 -17.86 -19.60
N GLU A 452 -5.09 -18.11 -18.67
CA GLU A 452 -3.67 -17.72 -18.75
C GLU A 452 -3.45 -16.22 -18.92
N ALA A 453 -4.29 -15.40 -18.27
CA ALA A 453 -4.19 -13.94 -18.28
C ALA A 453 -3.63 -13.37 -16.98
N GLU A 454 -3.04 -14.20 -16.12
CA GLU A 454 -2.63 -13.80 -14.76
C GLU A 454 -1.45 -12.82 -14.72
N SER A 455 -0.57 -12.87 -15.73
CA SER A 455 0.65 -12.08 -15.76
C SER A 455 0.46 -10.60 -16.05
N THR A 456 -0.77 -10.14 -16.13
CA THR A 456 -1.03 -8.83 -16.71
C THR A 456 -0.80 -7.67 -15.80
N TYR A 457 -0.59 -7.88 -14.51
CA TYR A 457 -0.33 -6.77 -13.60
C TYR A 457 -0.11 -7.24 -12.16
N ARG A 458 0.77 -6.59 -11.37
CA ARG A 458 0.99 -6.69 -9.92
C ARG A 458 0.06 -7.68 -9.21
N PRO A 459 0.37 -8.29 -8.08
CA PRO A 459 -0.39 -9.44 -7.57
C PRO A 459 -1.88 -9.25 -7.84
N VAL A 460 -2.46 -10.06 -8.71
CA VAL A 460 -3.83 -9.96 -9.25
C VAL A 460 -4.89 -9.77 -8.17
N TRP A 461 -4.56 -10.15 -6.94
CA TRP A 461 -5.39 -9.93 -5.77
C TRP A 461 -5.45 -8.46 -5.30
N LYS A 462 -4.55 -7.59 -5.79
CA LYS A 462 -4.54 -6.15 -5.46
C LYS A 462 -5.12 -5.31 -6.59
N ARG A 463 -4.82 -5.63 -7.84
CA ARG A 463 -5.14 -4.78 -8.99
C ARG A 463 -5.30 -5.62 -10.26
N SER A 464 -6.18 -5.20 -11.15
CA SER A 464 -6.34 -5.77 -12.47
C SER A 464 -6.75 -4.66 -13.45
N ASN A 465 -6.17 -4.65 -14.63
CA ASN A 465 -6.47 -3.69 -15.71
C ASN A 465 -7.32 -4.31 -16.83
N GLY A 466 -8.06 -5.37 -16.54
CA GLY A 466 -8.80 -6.11 -17.55
C GLY A 466 -7.96 -7.23 -18.17
N PHE A 467 -8.22 -7.59 -19.42
CA PHE A 467 -7.68 -8.79 -20.06
C PHE A 467 -6.48 -8.53 -20.99
N LEU A 468 -5.86 -7.36 -20.90
CA LEU A 468 -4.64 -7.00 -21.64
C LEU A 468 -4.63 -7.36 -23.13
N SER A 469 -5.53 -6.75 -23.88
CA SER A 469 -5.64 -6.96 -25.33
C SER A 469 -6.12 -8.37 -25.75
N ARG A 470 -6.73 -9.12 -24.84
CA ARG A 470 -7.53 -10.31 -25.16
C ARG A 470 -8.92 -9.84 -25.63
N TYR A 471 -8.99 -9.25 -26.83
CA TYR A 471 -10.17 -8.55 -27.35
C TYR A 471 -11.44 -9.39 -27.39
N MET A 472 -11.34 -10.70 -27.53
CA MET A 472 -12.50 -11.62 -27.47
C MET A 472 -13.07 -11.67 -26.04
N ILE A 473 -12.20 -11.74 -25.03
CA ILE A 473 -12.62 -11.73 -23.64
C ILE A 473 -13.14 -10.33 -23.23
N ASP A 474 -12.54 -9.26 -23.75
CA ASP A 474 -13.07 -7.91 -23.59
C ASP A 474 -14.48 -7.78 -24.18
N SER A 475 -14.73 -8.39 -25.34
CA SER A 475 -16.07 -8.42 -25.95
C SER A 475 -17.06 -9.20 -25.10
N LEU A 476 -16.70 -10.39 -24.61
CA LEU A 476 -17.51 -11.18 -23.68
C LEU A 476 -17.81 -10.41 -22.38
N ALA A 477 -16.87 -9.61 -21.92
CA ALA A 477 -17.02 -8.74 -20.75
C ALA A 477 -17.78 -7.44 -21.02
N SER A 478 -18.44 -7.29 -22.16
CA SER A 478 -19.19 -6.09 -22.55
C SER A 478 -18.34 -4.80 -22.64
N VAL A 479 -17.05 -4.92 -22.97
CA VAL A 479 -16.22 -3.75 -23.25
C VAL A 479 -16.58 -3.21 -24.62
N LYS A 480 -17.31 -2.09 -24.63
CA LYS A 480 -17.85 -1.48 -25.84
C LYS A 480 -17.01 -0.31 -26.33
N TYR A 481 -16.31 0.35 -25.44
CA TYR A 481 -15.46 1.48 -25.78
C TYR A 481 -14.07 1.33 -25.20
N ALA A 482 -13.07 1.85 -25.93
CA ALA A 482 -11.70 1.98 -25.44
C ALA A 482 -11.24 3.43 -25.67
N VAL A 483 -10.75 4.06 -24.62
CA VAL A 483 -10.07 5.35 -24.64
C VAL A 483 -8.59 5.08 -24.46
N LEU A 484 -7.80 5.28 -25.51
CA LEU A 484 -6.38 4.92 -25.58
C LEU A 484 -5.54 6.15 -25.89
N ASP A 485 -4.31 6.20 -25.38
CA ASP A 485 -3.32 7.22 -25.78
C ASP A 485 -3.10 7.15 -27.31
N LYS A 486 -2.85 8.30 -27.94
CA LYS A 486 -2.64 8.38 -29.40
C LYS A 486 -1.53 7.48 -29.94
N LYS A 487 -0.58 7.08 -29.08
CA LYS A 487 0.52 6.19 -29.42
C LYS A 487 0.15 4.71 -29.32
N GLU A 488 -1.01 4.40 -28.74
CA GLU A 488 -1.44 3.01 -28.56
C GLU A 488 -2.25 2.51 -29.76
N THR A 489 -2.03 1.26 -30.10
CA THR A 489 -2.80 0.58 -31.14
C THR A 489 -4.06 -0.03 -30.52
N PRO A 490 -5.24 0.18 -31.12
CA PRO A 490 -6.46 -0.44 -30.63
C PRO A 490 -6.40 -1.95 -30.81
N PRO A 491 -7.08 -2.73 -29.94
CA PRO A 491 -7.26 -4.15 -30.15
C PRO A 491 -8.07 -4.42 -31.44
N ARG A 492 -7.98 -5.64 -31.98
CA ARG A 492 -8.75 -6.06 -33.13
C ARG A 492 -10.27 -5.92 -32.90
N GLY A 493 -11.00 -5.48 -33.91
CA GLY A 493 -12.46 -5.23 -33.81
C GLY A 493 -12.86 -3.90 -33.24
N PHE A 494 -11.89 -3.07 -32.83
CA PHE A 494 -12.14 -1.72 -32.36
C PHE A 494 -11.92 -0.69 -33.46
N GLU A 495 -12.93 0.10 -33.77
CA GLU A 495 -12.88 1.18 -34.77
C GLU A 495 -12.84 2.54 -34.12
N LYS A 496 -12.01 3.42 -34.65
CA LYS A 496 -11.90 4.80 -34.16
C LYS A 496 -13.16 5.59 -34.49
N ILE A 497 -13.76 6.20 -33.46
CA ILE A 497 -15.00 6.99 -33.58
C ILE A 497 -14.80 8.47 -33.26
N SER A 498 -13.79 8.81 -32.45
CA SER A 498 -13.51 10.20 -32.05
C SER A 498 -12.09 10.32 -31.52
N GLU A 499 -11.62 11.55 -31.33
CA GLU A 499 -10.33 11.86 -30.70
C GLU A 499 -10.33 13.22 -30.04
N ASN A 500 -9.41 13.40 -29.10
CA ASN A 500 -9.03 14.73 -28.59
C ASN A 500 -7.51 14.94 -28.73
N GLU A 501 -6.95 15.94 -28.02
CA GLU A 501 -5.50 16.21 -28.08
C GLU A 501 -4.64 15.03 -27.58
N LYS A 502 -5.11 14.27 -26.60
CA LYS A 502 -4.35 13.18 -25.91
C LYS A 502 -4.77 11.79 -26.34
N TYR A 503 -6.07 11.56 -26.53
CA TYR A 503 -6.65 10.23 -26.66
C TYR A 503 -7.37 10.01 -27.98
N ASN A 504 -7.40 8.76 -28.42
CA ASN A 504 -8.33 8.26 -29.42
C ASN A 504 -9.43 7.45 -28.72
N ILE A 505 -10.67 7.59 -29.19
CA ILE A 505 -11.81 6.80 -28.75
C ILE A 505 -12.13 5.77 -29.81
N TYR A 506 -12.21 4.53 -29.37
CA TYR A 506 -12.55 3.41 -30.23
C TYR A 506 -13.83 2.74 -29.76
N ARG A 507 -14.62 2.22 -30.68
CA ARG A 507 -15.80 1.40 -30.43
C ARG A 507 -15.52 -0.05 -30.83
N ASN A 508 -15.83 -0.98 -29.95
CA ASN A 508 -15.80 -2.39 -30.23
C ASN A 508 -17.09 -2.81 -30.92
N ASN A 509 -16.97 -3.25 -32.17
CA ASN A 509 -18.11 -3.67 -33.02
C ASN A 509 -18.67 -5.04 -32.61
N TYR A 510 -17.94 -5.80 -31.80
CA TYR A 510 -18.27 -7.16 -31.35
C TYR A 510 -18.57 -7.25 -29.87
N SER A 511 -18.80 -6.11 -29.21
CA SER A 511 -19.15 -6.09 -27.77
C SER A 511 -20.43 -6.88 -27.53
N MET A 512 -20.38 -7.86 -26.66
CA MET A 512 -21.52 -8.72 -26.30
C MET A 512 -22.35 -8.06 -25.17
N PRO A 513 -23.66 -8.32 -25.11
CA PRO A 513 -24.48 -7.89 -23.98
C PRO A 513 -24.10 -8.64 -22.69
N LEU A 514 -24.54 -8.13 -21.53
CA LEU A 514 -24.22 -8.70 -20.21
C LEU A 514 -24.67 -10.17 -20.08
N GLY A 515 -25.72 -10.57 -20.77
CA GLY A 515 -26.24 -11.94 -20.78
C GLY A 515 -26.34 -12.48 -22.21
N VAL A 516 -25.81 -13.68 -22.45
CA VAL A 516 -25.88 -14.42 -23.71
C VAL A 516 -26.38 -15.82 -23.45
N ALA A 517 -27.15 -16.36 -24.44
CA ALA A 517 -27.57 -17.74 -24.41
C ALA A 517 -26.52 -18.62 -25.13
N ILE A 518 -26.07 -19.66 -24.43
CA ILE A 518 -25.08 -20.62 -24.96
C ILE A 518 -25.68 -22.02 -24.88
N ASP A 519 -25.53 -22.80 -25.93
CA ASP A 519 -26.05 -24.16 -26.09
C ASP A 519 -24.96 -25.23 -26.09
N LYS A 520 -23.69 -24.83 -25.89
CA LYS A 520 -22.53 -25.75 -25.91
C LYS A 520 -21.87 -25.79 -24.53
N ILE A 521 -21.27 -26.92 -24.21
CA ILE A 521 -20.51 -27.14 -22.96
C ILE A 521 -19.15 -27.78 -23.27
N ILE A 522 -18.14 -27.42 -22.50
CA ILE A 522 -16.80 -28.02 -22.47
C ILE A 522 -16.42 -28.39 -21.06
N SER A 523 -15.77 -29.54 -20.85
CA SER A 523 -15.24 -29.90 -19.53
C SER A 523 -14.05 -29.01 -19.14
N THR A 524 -13.81 -28.83 -17.84
CA THR A 524 -12.63 -28.10 -17.35
C THR A 524 -11.34 -28.76 -17.89
N GLU A 525 -11.24 -30.09 -17.88
CA GLU A 525 -10.09 -30.83 -18.36
C GLU A 525 -9.79 -30.56 -19.85
N ASP A 526 -10.84 -30.54 -20.72
CA ASP A 526 -10.65 -30.28 -22.13
C ASP A 526 -10.38 -28.80 -22.41
N PHE A 527 -10.97 -27.89 -21.61
CA PHE A 527 -10.67 -26.46 -21.68
C PHE A 527 -9.20 -26.15 -21.31
N GLU A 528 -8.64 -26.80 -20.29
CA GLU A 528 -7.24 -26.63 -19.92
C GLU A 528 -6.24 -27.05 -20.99
N LYS A 529 -6.61 -28.01 -21.86
CA LYS A 529 -5.79 -28.50 -22.99
C LYS A 529 -5.76 -27.53 -24.18
N LEU A 530 -6.69 -26.57 -24.23
CA LEU A 530 -6.76 -25.60 -25.32
C LEU A 530 -5.62 -24.58 -25.25
N SER A 531 -5.18 -24.13 -26.42
CA SER A 531 -4.28 -22.98 -26.53
C SER A 531 -4.97 -21.67 -26.09
N ILE A 532 -4.20 -20.62 -25.90
CA ILE A 532 -4.73 -19.34 -25.41
C ILE A 532 -5.86 -18.80 -26.30
N ARG A 533 -5.65 -18.79 -27.62
CA ARG A 533 -6.68 -18.33 -28.57
C ARG A 533 -7.88 -19.27 -28.64
N GLN A 534 -7.66 -20.58 -28.56
CA GLN A 534 -8.74 -21.55 -28.50
C GLN A 534 -9.60 -21.40 -27.23
N LYS A 535 -8.99 -21.07 -26.11
CA LYS A 535 -9.70 -20.73 -24.86
C LYS A 535 -10.60 -19.51 -25.02
N ASP A 536 -10.11 -18.45 -25.70
CA ASP A 536 -10.93 -17.27 -25.99
C ASP A 536 -12.19 -17.63 -26.81
N VAL A 537 -12.00 -18.41 -27.89
CA VAL A 537 -13.10 -18.84 -28.73
C VAL A 537 -14.06 -19.79 -28.01
N ALA A 538 -13.53 -20.70 -27.20
CA ALA A 538 -14.36 -21.58 -26.39
C ALA A 538 -15.25 -20.81 -25.41
N LEU A 539 -14.75 -19.78 -24.78
CA LEU A 539 -15.52 -18.93 -23.84
C LEU A 539 -16.61 -18.09 -24.53
N LEU A 540 -16.43 -17.75 -25.80
CA LEU A 540 -17.48 -17.08 -26.58
C LEU A 540 -18.63 -18.03 -26.97
N ASN A 541 -18.34 -19.32 -27.08
CA ASN A 541 -19.25 -20.30 -27.71
C ASN A 541 -19.71 -21.42 -26.76
N SER A 542 -19.14 -21.54 -25.54
CA SER A 542 -19.45 -22.65 -24.64
C SER A 542 -19.38 -22.26 -23.17
N ILE A 543 -20.04 -23.04 -22.34
CA ILE A 543 -19.93 -22.98 -20.87
C ILE A 543 -18.87 -23.99 -20.45
N VAL A 544 -17.91 -23.55 -19.61
CA VAL A 544 -16.93 -24.45 -19.00
C VAL A 544 -17.52 -24.98 -17.69
N SER A 545 -17.81 -26.28 -17.63
CA SER A 545 -18.37 -26.93 -16.45
C SER A 545 -18.12 -28.42 -16.44
N ASP A 546 -17.85 -28.99 -15.29
CA ASP A 546 -17.75 -30.43 -15.05
C ASP A 546 -19.08 -31.04 -14.54
N GLU A 547 -20.08 -30.18 -14.29
CA GLU A 547 -21.40 -30.66 -13.88
C GLU A 547 -22.13 -31.29 -15.04
N THR A 548 -22.28 -32.62 -15.00
CA THR A 548 -23.10 -33.41 -15.91
C THR A 548 -24.59 -33.28 -15.53
N GLN A 549 -25.14 -32.07 -15.57
CA GLN A 549 -26.58 -31.91 -15.45
C GLN A 549 -27.21 -32.30 -16.80
N GLU A 550 -28.38 -32.91 -16.73
CA GLU A 550 -29.23 -33.33 -17.86
C GLU A 550 -29.70 -32.15 -18.72
N ASN A 551 -28.77 -31.39 -19.22
CA ASN A 551 -29.06 -30.25 -20.07
C ASN A 551 -28.91 -30.66 -21.53
N ASN A 552 -29.79 -30.18 -22.39
CA ASN A 552 -29.76 -30.31 -23.82
C ASN A 552 -28.55 -29.58 -24.47
N LEU A 553 -27.43 -29.45 -23.72
CA LEU A 553 -26.22 -28.80 -24.18
C LEU A 553 -25.40 -29.78 -25.04
N THR A 554 -24.92 -29.30 -26.18
CA THR A 554 -24.03 -30.05 -27.05
C THR A 554 -22.58 -29.90 -26.64
N GLN A 555 -21.74 -30.93 -26.89
CA GLN A 555 -20.31 -30.81 -26.61
C GLN A 555 -19.66 -29.82 -27.56
N TYR A 556 -18.89 -28.87 -26.98
CA TYR A 556 -18.10 -27.94 -27.77
C TYR A 556 -17.00 -28.70 -28.54
N GLN A 557 -16.87 -28.42 -29.82
CA GLN A 557 -15.76 -28.89 -30.65
C GLN A 557 -14.93 -27.69 -31.09
N ASN A 558 -13.63 -27.77 -30.84
CA ASN A 558 -12.73 -26.70 -31.24
C ASN A 558 -12.51 -26.73 -32.76
N GLU A 559 -12.94 -25.66 -33.43
CA GLU A 559 -12.80 -25.49 -34.88
C GLU A 559 -11.58 -24.64 -35.27
N LEU A 560 -10.95 -23.98 -34.29
CA LEU A 560 -9.82 -23.11 -34.54
C LEU A 560 -8.50 -23.88 -34.54
N ASN A 561 -7.85 -23.94 -35.69
CA ASN A 561 -6.53 -24.53 -35.79
C ASN A 561 -5.45 -23.51 -35.38
N VAL A 562 -4.73 -23.81 -34.31
CA VAL A 562 -3.65 -22.98 -33.77
C VAL A 562 -2.35 -23.75 -33.80
N GLU A 563 -1.33 -23.19 -34.43
CA GLU A 563 0.00 -23.76 -34.46
C GLU A 563 0.82 -23.20 -33.28
N VAL A 564 1.37 -24.07 -32.42
CA VAL A 564 2.22 -23.68 -31.28
C VAL A 564 3.66 -24.06 -31.59
N LYS A 565 4.54 -23.08 -31.58
CA LYS A 565 5.99 -23.28 -31.83
C LYS A 565 6.85 -22.74 -30.66
N LYS A 566 7.77 -23.59 -30.20
CA LYS A 566 8.77 -23.16 -29.21
C LYS A 566 9.81 -22.27 -29.83
N ILE A 567 10.20 -21.22 -29.15
CA ILE A 567 11.30 -20.34 -29.51
C ILE A 567 12.55 -20.82 -28.77
N SER A 568 13.61 -21.18 -29.50
CA SER A 568 14.88 -21.56 -28.87
C SER A 568 15.69 -20.31 -28.51
N PRO A 569 16.09 -20.14 -27.23
CA PRO A 569 16.93 -19.03 -26.81
C PRO A 569 18.26 -18.91 -27.57
N GLU A 570 18.77 -20.02 -28.09
CA GLU A 570 20.02 -20.07 -28.89
C GLU A 570 19.91 -19.36 -30.26
N LYS A 571 18.68 -19.08 -30.72
CA LYS A 571 18.39 -18.36 -31.97
C LYS A 571 18.11 -16.86 -31.74
N MET A 572 18.23 -16.39 -30.50
CA MET A 572 17.99 -15.00 -30.16
C MET A 572 19.27 -14.20 -30.21
N TYR A 573 19.16 -12.96 -30.67
CA TYR A 573 20.24 -11.99 -30.46
C TYR A 573 20.05 -11.29 -29.13
N LEU A 574 21.10 -11.29 -28.32
CA LEU A 574 21.09 -10.76 -26.95
C LEU A 574 22.02 -9.56 -26.86
N GLU A 575 21.56 -8.46 -26.30
CA GLU A 575 22.36 -7.28 -26.02
C GLU A 575 22.29 -6.93 -24.52
N GLY A 576 23.43 -6.91 -23.86
CA GLY A 576 23.54 -6.68 -22.41
C GLY A 576 23.00 -7.84 -21.56
N ILE A 577 22.73 -9.00 -22.15
CA ILE A 577 22.12 -10.17 -21.50
C ILE A 577 22.99 -11.41 -21.68
N THR A 578 23.23 -12.13 -20.59
CA THR A 578 23.76 -13.49 -20.58
C THR A 578 22.68 -14.48 -20.14
N LEU A 579 22.59 -15.64 -20.81
CA LEU A 579 21.65 -16.71 -20.52
C LEU A 579 22.38 -17.98 -20.12
N ASP A 580 22.13 -18.48 -18.93
CA ASP A 580 22.65 -19.75 -18.44
C ASP A 580 21.48 -20.73 -18.22
N LYS A 581 21.54 -21.89 -18.87
CA LYS A 581 20.48 -22.90 -18.76
C LYS A 581 20.53 -23.57 -17.38
N LYS A 582 19.42 -23.44 -16.62
CA LYS A 582 19.21 -24.09 -15.34
C LYS A 582 17.90 -24.86 -15.34
N ASN A 583 17.96 -26.17 -15.47
CA ASN A 583 16.80 -27.08 -15.63
C ASN A 583 15.94 -26.68 -16.85
N ASP A 584 14.65 -26.42 -16.64
CA ASP A 584 13.70 -26.03 -17.70
C ASP A 584 13.63 -24.53 -17.97
N MET A 585 14.42 -23.73 -17.25
CA MET A 585 14.50 -22.28 -17.39
C MET A 585 15.92 -21.83 -17.66
N TYR A 586 16.05 -20.60 -18.15
CA TYR A 586 17.33 -19.92 -18.30
C TYR A 586 17.45 -18.82 -17.24
N GLU A 587 18.55 -18.83 -16.50
CA GLU A 587 18.93 -17.67 -15.69
C GLU A 587 19.43 -16.57 -16.63
N MET A 588 18.83 -15.42 -16.51
CA MET A 588 19.08 -14.26 -17.37
C MET A 588 19.73 -13.16 -16.53
N GLN A 589 20.96 -12.82 -16.85
CA GLN A 589 21.69 -11.72 -16.20
C GLN A 589 21.69 -10.52 -17.14
N CYS A 590 21.06 -9.44 -16.71
CA CYS A 590 21.00 -8.15 -17.38
C CYS A 590 22.02 -7.22 -16.74
N GLU A 591 23.12 -6.94 -17.44
CA GLU A 591 24.31 -6.30 -16.87
C GLU A 591 24.35 -4.78 -17.11
N SER A 592 23.73 -4.32 -18.19
CA SER A 592 23.76 -2.91 -18.58
C SER A 592 22.77 -2.07 -17.78
N ASP A 593 23.19 -0.86 -17.39
CA ASP A 593 22.30 0.16 -16.81
C ASP A 593 21.43 0.84 -17.89
N ASP A 594 21.84 0.80 -19.16
CA ASP A 594 21.16 1.52 -20.24
C ASP A 594 20.30 0.61 -21.12
N LEU A 595 20.81 -0.56 -21.54
CA LEU A 595 20.13 -1.43 -22.50
C LEU A 595 20.37 -2.91 -22.21
N ASN A 596 19.28 -3.65 -21.95
CA ASN A 596 19.29 -5.11 -21.90
C ASN A 596 18.14 -5.57 -22.77
N CYS A 597 18.43 -6.17 -23.92
CA CYS A 597 17.42 -6.47 -24.92
C CYS A 597 17.54 -7.88 -25.51
N ILE A 598 16.39 -8.52 -25.69
CA ILE A 598 16.24 -9.72 -26.50
C ILE A 598 15.65 -9.31 -27.85
N TYR A 599 16.33 -9.65 -28.94
CA TYR A 599 15.89 -9.42 -30.30
C TYR A 599 15.35 -10.71 -30.91
N LEU A 600 14.14 -10.65 -31.45
CA LEU A 600 13.52 -11.72 -32.22
C LEU A 600 13.25 -11.21 -33.63
N GLN A 601 13.90 -11.79 -34.61
CA GLN A 601 13.62 -11.45 -36.02
C GLN A 601 12.53 -12.34 -36.56
N THR A 602 11.50 -11.75 -37.13
CA THR A 602 10.31 -12.48 -37.62
C THR A 602 10.60 -13.47 -38.73
N LYS A 603 11.61 -13.17 -39.60
CA LYS A 603 12.08 -14.09 -40.64
C LYS A 603 12.66 -15.40 -40.08
N ASP A 604 13.29 -15.34 -38.91
CA ASP A 604 13.88 -16.52 -38.27
C ASP A 604 12.82 -17.36 -37.56
N MET A 605 11.68 -16.75 -37.26
CA MET A 605 10.51 -17.41 -36.68
C MET A 605 9.50 -17.90 -37.75
N GLN A 606 9.75 -17.62 -39.03
CA GLN A 606 8.86 -17.98 -40.14
C GLN A 606 7.45 -17.41 -40.01
N TRP A 607 7.30 -16.21 -39.48
CA TRP A 607 6.02 -15.54 -39.38
C TRP A 607 5.52 -15.09 -40.73
N MET A 608 4.21 -15.23 -40.95
CA MET A 608 3.55 -14.96 -42.21
C MET A 608 2.52 -13.85 -42.06
N GLU A 609 2.37 -13.03 -43.07
CA GLU A 609 1.31 -12.04 -43.17
C GLU A 609 -0.06 -12.73 -43.22
N GLY A 610 -1.07 -12.14 -42.58
CA GLY A 610 -2.41 -12.72 -42.44
C GLY A 610 -2.57 -13.68 -41.26
N ASN A 611 -1.56 -13.78 -40.40
CA ASN A 611 -1.66 -14.49 -39.13
C ASN A 611 -1.53 -13.56 -37.95
N GLU A 612 -2.28 -13.84 -36.89
CA GLU A 612 -2.12 -13.28 -35.56
C GLU A 612 -1.19 -14.15 -34.73
N TYR A 613 -0.36 -13.54 -33.89
CA TYR A 613 0.60 -14.23 -33.04
C TYR A 613 0.38 -13.89 -31.58
N ILE A 614 0.44 -14.89 -30.69
CA ILE A 614 0.51 -14.70 -29.24
C ILE A 614 1.85 -15.23 -28.80
N VAL A 615 2.69 -14.36 -28.26
CA VAL A 615 3.98 -14.72 -27.66
C VAL A 615 3.80 -14.94 -26.17
N SER A 616 4.29 -16.08 -25.67
CA SER A 616 4.13 -16.49 -24.27
C SER A 616 5.43 -17.00 -23.69
N PHE A 617 5.69 -16.67 -22.43
CA PHE A 617 6.84 -17.19 -21.68
C PHE A 617 6.61 -17.10 -20.17
N LYS A 618 7.31 -17.93 -19.41
CA LYS A 618 7.41 -17.83 -17.97
C LYS A 618 8.56 -16.91 -17.59
N PHE A 619 8.32 -15.99 -16.66
CA PHE A 619 9.30 -15.00 -16.23
C PHE A 619 9.31 -14.89 -14.71
N TYR A 620 10.48 -15.19 -14.11
CA TYR A 620 10.70 -14.95 -12.70
C TYR A 620 11.40 -13.60 -12.51
N SER A 621 10.79 -12.74 -11.70
CA SER A 621 11.38 -11.46 -11.28
C SER A 621 11.59 -11.47 -9.76
N PRO A 622 12.77 -11.06 -9.25
CA PRO A 622 13.02 -10.97 -7.82
C PRO A 622 12.30 -9.79 -7.15
N THR A 623 11.82 -8.84 -7.93
CA THR A 623 11.09 -7.65 -7.49
C THR A 623 9.99 -7.30 -8.49
N GLU A 624 9.04 -6.46 -8.11
CA GLU A 624 8.12 -5.85 -9.06
C GLU A 624 8.89 -5.08 -10.13
N ASN A 625 8.57 -5.29 -11.40
CA ASN A 625 9.29 -4.72 -12.54
C ASN A 625 8.37 -4.53 -13.75
N SER A 626 8.94 -4.04 -14.87
CA SER A 626 8.25 -3.91 -16.16
C SER A 626 9.11 -4.43 -17.28
N ILE A 627 8.49 -5.16 -18.20
CA ILE A 627 9.08 -5.59 -19.47
C ILE A 627 8.53 -4.67 -20.56
N PHE A 628 9.41 -4.06 -21.34
CA PHE A 628 9.04 -3.21 -22.46
C PHE A 628 9.17 -4.03 -23.74
N ILE A 629 8.06 -4.11 -24.48
CA ILE A 629 8.03 -4.81 -25.76
C ILE A 629 7.83 -3.80 -26.86
N GLN A 630 8.70 -3.83 -27.87
CA GLN A 630 8.65 -2.95 -29.01
C GLN A 630 8.69 -3.77 -30.30
N TRP A 631 7.95 -3.34 -31.29
CA TRP A 631 7.98 -3.91 -32.63
C TRP A 631 7.82 -2.82 -33.67
N ASN A 632 8.33 -3.08 -34.86
CA ASN A 632 8.17 -2.15 -35.97
C ASN A 632 7.00 -2.61 -36.89
N GLU A 633 6.19 -1.66 -37.29
CA GLU A 633 5.19 -1.81 -38.37
C GLU A 633 5.58 -0.86 -39.49
N GLY A 634 6.28 -1.38 -40.53
CA GLY A 634 6.91 -0.54 -41.56
C GLY A 634 7.94 0.39 -40.92
N ASP A 635 7.78 1.72 -41.11
CA ASP A 635 8.69 2.74 -40.56
C ASP A 635 8.29 3.22 -39.14
N SER A 636 7.19 2.73 -38.58
CA SER A 636 6.72 3.14 -37.24
C SER A 636 7.06 2.11 -36.17
N TRP A 637 7.44 2.58 -34.97
CA TRP A 637 7.65 1.72 -33.83
C TRP A 637 6.44 1.75 -32.90
N LYS A 638 6.00 0.58 -32.51
CA LYS A 638 4.94 0.34 -31.51
C LYS A 638 5.57 -0.13 -30.21
N GLN A 639 4.93 0.16 -29.09
CA GLN A 639 5.41 -0.23 -27.78
C GLN A 639 4.28 -0.72 -26.90
N LYS A 640 4.57 -1.71 -26.08
CA LYS A 640 3.71 -2.19 -25.00
C LYS A 640 4.54 -2.39 -23.74
N ILE A 641 3.99 -2.03 -22.60
CA ILE A 641 4.60 -2.22 -21.29
C ILE A 641 3.83 -3.33 -20.58
N ILE A 642 4.54 -4.35 -20.11
CA ILE A 642 3.99 -5.44 -19.30
C ILE A 642 4.62 -5.35 -17.93
N ALA A 643 3.81 -5.04 -16.91
CA ALA A 643 4.26 -5.08 -15.53
C ALA A 643 4.30 -6.54 -15.05
N VAL A 644 5.33 -6.90 -14.32
CA VAL A 644 5.53 -8.22 -13.71
C VAL A 644 5.63 -8.08 -12.19
N ALA A 645 5.01 -9.02 -11.49
CA ALA A 645 5.07 -9.09 -10.03
C ALA A 645 6.38 -9.73 -9.57
N GLU A 646 6.72 -9.56 -8.30
CA GLU A 646 7.74 -10.38 -7.66
C GLU A 646 7.33 -11.86 -7.69
N GLY A 647 8.24 -12.73 -8.10
CA GLY A 647 8.02 -14.17 -8.26
C GLY A 647 7.82 -14.60 -9.72
N MET A 648 7.13 -15.72 -9.89
CA MET A 648 6.88 -16.32 -11.21
C MET A 648 5.66 -15.68 -11.89
N ASN A 649 5.84 -15.26 -13.13
CA ASN A 649 4.81 -14.66 -13.97
C ASN A 649 4.63 -15.48 -15.24
N ASP A 650 3.38 -15.68 -15.67
CA ASP A 650 3.06 -16.15 -17.02
C ASP A 650 2.80 -14.92 -17.89
N VAL A 651 3.72 -14.62 -18.79
CA VAL A 651 3.65 -13.47 -19.68
C VAL A 651 3.12 -13.91 -21.03
N ASN A 652 2.06 -13.26 -21.50
CA ASN A 652 1.58 -13.44 -22.87
C ASN A 652 1.12 -12.10 -23.47
N TYR A 653 1.27 -11.95 -24.78
CA TYR A 653 0.80 -10.75 -25.49
C TYR A 653 0.53 -11.06 -26.96
N THR A 654 -0.52 -10.43 -27.46
CA THR A 654 -0.97 -10.57 -28.84
C THR A 654 -0.28 -9.54 -29.73
N ILE A 655 0.14 -9.98 -30.90
CA ILE A 655 0.74 -9.16 -31.94
C ILE A 655 -0.02 -9.42 -33.24
N ASP A 656 -0.59 -8.38 -33.82
CA ASP A 656 -1.10 -8.40 -35.19
C ASP A 656 0.09 -8.24 -36.14
N TYR A 657 0.39 -9.27 -36.93
CA TYR A 657 1.51 -9.22 -37.85
C TYR A 657 1.15 -8.46 -39.12
N LYS A 658 1.60 -7.20 -39.18
CA LYS A 658 1.51 -6.37 -40.40
C LYS A 658 2.88 -5.81 -40.70
N ASN A 659 3.61 -6.40 -41.65
CA ASN A 659 4.93 -5.94 -42.08
C ASN A 659 5.95 -5.75 -40.93
N MET A 660 5.89 -6.60 -39.92
CA MET A 660 6.82 -6.56 -38.79
C MET A 660 8.09 -7.35 -39.12
N ASN A 661 9.25 -6.74 -38.88
CA ASN A 661 10.54 -7.37 -39.09
C ASN A 661 11.24 -7.77 -37.79
N THR A 662 11.01 -7.01 -36.74
CA THR A 662 11.76 -7.14 -35.47
C THR A 662 10.84 -6.97 -34.29
N LEU A 663 10.99 -7.84 -33.30
CA LEU A 663 10.39 -7.77 -31.99
C LEU A 663 11.48 -7.64 -30.93
N LEU A 664 11.38 -6.64 -30.09
CA LEU A 664 12.35 -6.31 -29.05
C LEU A 664 11.70 -6.47 -27.68
N MET A 665 12.37 -7.13 -26.75
CA MET A 665 11.97 -7.21 -25.36
C MET A 665 13.08 -6.60 -24.49
N TYR A 666 12.78 -5.51 -23.79
CA TYR A 666 13.72 -4.80 -22.92
C TYR A 666 13.49 -5.15 -21.47
N PHE A 667 14.61 -5.33 -20.75
CA PHE A 667 14.63 -5.66 -19.34
C PHE A 667 15.52 -4.67 -18.59
N GLN A 668 15.17 -4.36 -17.36
CA GLN A 668 16.02 -3.57 -16.47
C GLN A 668 17.21 -4.39 -16.00
N LYS A 669 18.24 -3.73 -15.47
CA LYS A 669 19.39 -4.39 -14.86
C LYS A 669 18.97 -5.29 -13.71
N GLY A 670 19.45 -6.53 -13.69
CA GLY A 670 19.10 -7.49 -12.65
C GLY A 670 19.28 -8.93 -13.08
N THR A 671 18.97 -9.85 -12.18
CA THR A 671 19.00 -11.29 -12.44
C THR A 671 17.58 -11.84 -12.43
N TYR A 672 17.18 -12.47 -13.50
CA TYR A 672 15.83 -13.00 -13.74
C TYR A 672 15.91 -14.48 -14.18
N GLN A 673 14.74 -15.09 -14.37
CA GLN A 673 14.69 -16.38 -15.05
C GLN A 673 13.61 -16.33 -16.14
N ILE A 674 13.92 -16.87 -17.32
CA ILE A 674 12.98 -16.96 -18.43
C ILE A 674 12.87 -18.42 -18.91
N GLY A 675 11.68 -18.87 -19.21
CA GLY A 675 11.44 -20.23 -19.68
C GLY A 675 10.17 -20.40 -20.47
N ASN A 676 9.99 -21.58 -21.04
CA ASN A 676 8.81 -21.94 -21.82
C ASN A 676 8.42 -20.91 -22.88
N LEU A 677 9.42 -20.29 -23.54
CA LEU A 677 9.19 -19.28 -24.55
C LEU A 677 8.63 -19.96 -25.83
N HIS A 678 7.44 -19.56 -26.22
CA HIS A 678 6.76 -20.07 -27.40
C HIS A 678 5.85 -19.01 -28.02
N TYR A 679 5.39 -19.25 -29.22
CA TYR A 679 4.32 -18.48 -29.82
C TYR A 679 3.22 -19.38 -30.35
N GLU A 680 2.01 -18.86 -30.31
CA GLU A 680 0.85 -19.40 -31.00
C GLU A 680 0.61 -18.59 -32.28
N SER A 681 0.27 -19.25 -33.36
CA SER A 681 -0.15 -18.57 -34.59
C SER A 681 -1.49 -19.09 -35.08
N CYS A 682 -2.32 -18.19 -35.57
CA CYS A 682 -3.62 -18.49 -36.11
C CYS A 682 -3.93 -17.55 -37.28
N SER A 683 -4.63 -18.08 -38.32
CA SER A 683 -5.07 -17.26 -39.45
C SER A 683 -6.06 -16.18 -39.00
N GLU A 684 -5.82 -14.94 -39.42
CA GLU A 684 -6.72 -13.81 -39.17
C GLU A 684 -8.11 -14.03 -39.76
N GLU A 685 -8.19 -14.65 -40.96
CA GLU A 685 -9.45 -14.97 -41.61
C GLU A 685 -10.30 -15.95 -40.78
N LYS A 686 -9.66 -16.96 -40.20
CA LYS A 686 -10.33 -17.92 -39.31
C LYS A 686 -10.79 -17.30 -38.01
N ILE A 687 -9.99 -16.38 -37.47
CA ILE A 687 -10.37 -15.60 -36.27
C ILE A 687 -11.60 -14.75 -36.58
N ASP A 688 -11.62 -14.07 -37.72
CA ASP A 688 -12.76 -13.25 -38.15
C ASP A 688 -14.03 -14.03 -38.35
N GLU A 689 -13.92 -15.24 -38.93
CA GLU A 689 -15.08 -16.16 -39.12
C GLU A 689 -15.72 -16.55 -37.78
N VAL A 690 -14.91 -16.78 -36.74
CA VAL A 690 -15.39 -17.19 -35.42
C VAL A 690 -15.85 -16.00 -34.57
N TYR A 691 -15.26 -14.83 -34.80
CA TYR A 691 -15.54 -13.63 -34.01
C TYR A 691 -16.71 -12.81 -34.54
N LYS A 692 -17.07 -12.96 -35.83
CA LYS A 692 -18.28 -12.39 -36.47
C LYS A 692 -19.54 -13.19 -36.16
#